data_bcfa7c89ea3f8cbdea6a0637c91c9b95
#
_entry.id   bcfa7c89ea3f8cbdea6a0637c91c9b95
#
_cell.length_a   1.000
_cell.length_b   1.000
_cell.length_c   1.000
_cell.angle_alpha   90.00
_cell.angle_beta   90.00
_cell.angle_gamma   90.00
#
_symmetry.space_group_name_H-M   'P 1'
#
loop_
_entity.id
_entity.type
_entity.pdbx_description
1 polymer ?
#
loop_
_entity_poly.entity_id
_entity_poly.type
_entity_poly.pdbx_seq_one_letter_code
_entity_poly.pdbx_strand_id
1 'polypeptide(L)'
;MRLLVIDGNSIANRVFFGIKLLTTKDGRYTNAIYGFLNILLSLLKECDPDEVAVAFDLKAPTFRHKMYDGYKATRHGMPEELAQQMPVLKELLADLGYREVTAEGWEADDILGTLAAACDARKDDCFLATGDRDSLQLVSESTTVLLATTAMGRSKTVAMDVATIEEKYGIQPRQLIEVKSLMGDTSDNIPGVRGIGEKTALALVQKFGTLENVYANIDDKVIKPKQREHLLECKADAELSHLLGTIRTDAPIDTAEGAYKVGEGNKAAAVKLLQELEIHSLIPRFGLDGVAPAADPETLPAVEGTVDVLPLTPSGHYLLAARPAVTGKQGTKNVVLQPEAWYAVQDTTVYPLSDDALVRLLDDPAVTLDVFDSAPLYALAMAHGGWGSSIVWDGKLAAYLLDASASKYQVSELLTSYKAQAAFTCEAWPDAGSLADLFARMKAEITARDEDALYNDIEFPLAQVLADMTRTGILVDRDGIEAFGLRMRSELSEVLARIQMETGSTSFNPNSPKQLGEMLFDTMGLPHGKKTQRGWSTDAETLESLRDYPLVEDILQYRAYQKLNSTYVEGLLKVIAEDGRIHTRFNQTEARTGRLSSDNPNLQNIPIRTELGSQLRAYFIAKPGCVLVDADYSQIELRILAHITGDEHMQQAFRSGEDIHRSTAAKIYNLPLEAVTSRIRSSAKAINFGIMYGKGAYSLSKDIGVSVKEADAFLKNYLAAFPKVSGYMDKTIADARACGYVSTLFGRRRALPELTSANRNIRASGERMARNTPIQGTAADVIKLAMVRVWRRLRDEKMESRLILTVHDELIVEAPEAEAEKAAAILREEMEGCVQYAVPLSTDVHTGKNWLEAH
;
A
#
# COMPACT_ATOMS: atom_id res chain seq x y z
N MET A 1 -5.11 40.15 6.58
CA MET A 1 -4.01 39.16 6.57
C MET A 1 -4.51 37.83 7.11
N ARG A 2 -4.00 36.71 6.63
CA ARG A 2 -4.34 35.35 7.13
C ARG A 2 -3.10 34.73 7.75
N LEU A 3 -3.14 34.45 9.06
CA LEU A 3 -2.07 33.80 9.80
C LEU A 3 -2.46 32.35 10.12
N LEU A 4 -1.64 31.38 9.74
CA LEU A 4 -1.74 29.99 10.18
C LEU A 4 -0.74 29.73 11.30
N VAL A 5 -1.22 29.34 12.48
CA VAL A 5 -0.40 28.94 13.62
C VAL A 5 -0.58 27.45 13.86
N ILE A 6 0.51 26.71 13.86
CA ILE A 6 0.50 25.24 14.01
C ILE A 6 1.11 24.90 15.38
N ASP A 7 0.38 24.13 16.16
CA ASP A 7 0.91 23.49 17.36
C ASP A 7 1.76 22.28 16.95
N GLY A 8 3.07 22.49 16.89
CA GLY A 8 4.03 21.51 16.37
C GLY A 8 4.05 20.23 17.19
N ASN A 9 4.01 20.33 18.52
CA ASN A 9 4.04 19.17 19.39
C ASN A 9 2.75 18.36 19.31
N SER A 10 1.60 19.00 19.35
CA SER A 10 0.30 18.35 19.31
C SER A 10 0.08 17.62 17.97
N ILE A 11 0.37 18.29 16.85
CA ILE A 11 0.25 17.69 15.50
C ILE A 11 1.24 16.54 15.32
N ALA A 12 2.53 16.69 15.71
CA ALA A 12 3.52 15.64 15.61
C ALA A 12 3.14 14.39 16.42
N ASN A 13 2.71 14.57 17.67
CA ASN A 13 2.20 13.46 18.51
C ASN A 13 1.00 12.76 17.85
N ARG A 14 0.05 13.53 17.37
CA ARG A 14 -1.17 12.97 16.78
C ARG A 14 -0.91 12.14 15.54
N VAL A 15 -0.05 12.61 14.64
CA VAL A 15 0.31 11.85 13.43
C VAL A 15 1.18 10.65 13.76
N PHE A 16 2.05 10.75 14.75
CA PHE A 16 2.86 9.63 15.21
C PHE A 16 2.00 8.43 15.64
N PHE A 17 0.98 8.66 16.47
CA PHE A 17 0.05 7.59 16.87
C PHE A 17 -1.01 7.26 15.83
N GLY A 18 -1.30 8.16 14.89
CA GLY A 18 -2.29 7.99 13.84
C GLY A 18 -1.80 7.24 12.60
N ILE A 19 -0.50 7.21 12.36
CA ILE A 19 0.15 6.58 11.22
C ILE A 19 1.00 5.39 11.72
N LYS A 20 1.04 4.31 10.96
CA LYS A 20 1.97 3.20 11.26
C LYS A 20 3.39 3.73 11.32
N LEU A 21 4.21 3.14 12.19
CA LEU A 21 5.64 3.41 12.19
C LEU A 21 6.21 3.17 10.79
N LEU A 22 6.83 4.21 10.25
CA LEU A 22 7.60 4.19 9.01
C LEU A 22 9.06 4.38 9.36
N THR A 23 9.91 3.62 8.72
CA THR A 23 11.35 3.71 8.89
C THR A 23 12.03 3.77 7.53
N THR A 24 13.13 4.47 7.46
CA THR A 24 14.09 4.36 6.35
C THR A 24 14.78 2.99 6.37
N LYS A 25 15.48 2.65 5.32
CA LYS A 25 16.27 1.39 5.24
C LYS A 25 17.34 1.29 6.31
N ASP A 26 17.91 2.40 6.74
CA ASP A 26 18.88 2.49 7.84
C ASP A 26 18.23 2.55 9.23
N GLY A 27 16.91 2.41 9.32
CA GLY A 27 16.15 2.27 10.57
C GLY A 27 15.72 3.57 11.25
N ARG A 28 15.90 4.74 10.63
CA ARG A 28 15.40 6.02 11.16
C ARG A 28 13.89 6.11 11.05
N TYR A 29 13.21 6.55 12.11
CA TYR A 29 11.77 6.72 12.12
C TYR A 29 11.35 7.98 11.36
N THR A 30 10.29 7.89 10.53
CA THR A 30 9.87 8.97 9.62
C THR A 30 8.37 9.25 9.61
N ASN A 31 7.55 8.44 10.30
CA ASN A 31 6.09 8.52 10.26
C ASN A 31 5.53 9.86 10.79
N ALA A 32 6.15 10.44 11.84
CA ALA A 32 5.71 11.72 12.38
C ALA A 32 6.05 12.87 11.42
N ILE A 33 7.25 12.87 10.85
CA ILE A 33 7.70 13.87 9.85
C ILE A 33 6.79 13.80 8.63
N TYR A 34 6.62 12.61 8.05
CA TYR A 34 5.76 12.39 6.89
C TYR A 34 4.33 12.85 7.12
N GLY A 35 3.75 12.48 8.26
CA GLY A 35 2.39 12.86 8.61
C GLY A 35 2.22 14.35 8.88
N PHE A 36 3.18 14.97 9.56
CA PHE A 36 3.19 16.40 9.84
C PHE A 36 3.21 17.21 8.54
N LEU A 37 4.14 16.91 7.64
CA LEU A 37 4.27 17.60 6.36
C LEU A 37 3.02 17.45 5.48
N ASN A 38 2.35 16.28 5.52
CA ASN A 38 1.09 16.09 4.81
C ASN A 38 -0.04 16.95 5.38
N ILE A 39 -0.12 17.09 6.72
CA ILE A 39 -1.08 18.00 7.36
C ILE A 39 -0.74 19.45 6.99
N LEU A 40 0.51 19.84 7.09
CA LEU A 40 0.96 21.19 6.70
C LEU A 40 0.52 21.54 5.27
N LEU A 41 0.78 20.65 4.29
CA LEU A 41 0.36 20.86 2.89
C LEU A 41 -1.18 20.96 2.74
N SER A 42 -1.93 20.21 3.56
CA SER A 42 -3.39 20.30 3.57
C SER A 42 -3.87 21.64 4.12
N LEU A 43 -3.27 22.09 5.21
CA LEU A 43 -3.58 23.37 5.87
C LEU A 43 -3.23 24.56 4.98
N LEU A 44 -2.06 24.52 4.33
CA LEU A 44 -1.67 25.57 3.36
C LEU A 44 -2.67 25.71 2.23
N LYS A 45 -3.18 24.58 1.73
CA LYS A 45 -4.20 24.58 0.68
C LYS A 45 -5.59 25.02 1.18
N GLU A 46 -5.94 24.69 2.42
CA GLU A 46 -7.26 24.99 3.01
C GLU A 46 -7.37 26.46 3.42
N CYS A 47 -6.33 26.98 4.09
CA CYS A 47 -6.33 28.32 4.64
C CYS A 47 -5.78 29.38 3.68
N ASP A 48 -4.94 28.98 2.73
CA ASP A 48 -4.20 29.88 1.81
C ASP A 48 -3.59 31.07 2.60
N PRO A 49 -2.71 30.80 3.60
CA PRO A 49 -2.25 31.79 4.55
C PRO A 49 -1.16 32.72 3.96
N ASP A 50 -1.14 33.97 4.41
CA ASP A 50 -0.08 34.94 4.09
C ASP A 50 1.17 34.69 4.95
N GLU A 51 0.99 34.13 6.16
CA GLU A 51 2.03 33.85 7.14
C GLU A 51 1.79 32.50 7.84
N VAL A 52 2.88 31.83 8.23
CA VAL A 52 2.83 30.54 8.93
C VAL A 52 3.81 30.53 10.09
N ALA A 53 3.30 30.31 11.30
CA ALA A 53 4.06 30.13 12.53
C ALA A 53 3.93 28.68 13.01
N VAL A 54 5.03 28.03 13.40
CA VAL A 54 4.99 26.68 13.99
C VAL A 54 5.49 26.75 15.43
N ALA A 55 4.56 26.61 16.40
CA ALA A 55 4.85 26.72 17.80
C ALA A 55 5.32 25.37 18.38
N PHE A 56 6.38 25.41 19.19
CA PHE A 56 6.88 24.24 19.90
C PHE A 56 7.12 24.50 21.37
N ASP A 57 6.85 23.50 22.21
CA ASP A 57 7.21 23.51 23.62
C ASP A 57 8.73 23.37 23.81
N LEU A 58 9.25 24.05 24.81
CA LEU A 58 10.61 23.85 25.29
C LEU A 58 10.61 22.84 26.46
N LYS A 59 11.74 22.18 26.70
CA LYS A 59 11.90 21.24 27.82
C LYS A 59 11.99 21.94 29.19
N ALA A 60 11.97 23.27 29.23
CA ALA A 60 12.06 24.05 30.44
C ALA A 60 10.72 24.02 31.23
N PRO A 61 10.76 24.07 32.59
CA PRO A 61 9.53 24.18 33.36
C PRO A 61 8.78 25.48 33.06
N THR A 62 7.48 25.36 32.81
CA THR A 62 6.61 26.54 32.56
C THR A 62 6.13 27.19 33.84
N PHE A 63 5.49 28.37 33.73
CA PHE A 63 4.89 29.02 34.88
C PHE A 63 3.82 28.16 35.58
N ARG A 64 3.13 27.25 34.84
CA ARG A 64 2.14 26.32 35.42
C ARG A 64 2.80 25.30 36.34
N HIS A 65 3.97 24.80 35.97
CA HIS A 65 4.76 23.91 36.87
C HIS A 65 5.20 24.61 38.15
N LYS A 66 5.45 25.94 38.09
CA LYS A 66 5.80 26.74 39.27
C LYS A 66 4.59 27.02 40.16
N MET A 67 3.37 27.02 39.60
CA MET A 67 2.12 27.22 40.32
C MET A 67 1.59 25.96 41.00
N TYR A 68 1.83 24.79 40.37
CA TYR A 68 1.29 23.52 40.86
C TYR A 68 2.26 22.39 40.51
N ASP A 69 2.89 21.79 41.54
CA ASP A 69 3.87 20.71 41.40
C ASP A 69 3.28 19.45 40.75
N GLY A 70 1.96 19.26 40.87
CA GLY A 70 1.24 18.15 40.27
C GLY A 70 0.97 18.31 38.76
N TYR A 71 1.20 19.49 38.17
CA TYR A 71 0.86 19.76 36.76
C TYR A 71 1.62 18.86 35.82
N LYS A 72 0.88 18.14 34.96
CA LYS A 72 1.40 17.16 34.00
C LYS A 72 2.27 16.01 34.59
N ALA A 73 2.25 15.82 35.92
CA ALA A 73 3.06 14.82 36.61
C ALA A 73 2.75 13.36 36.20
N THR A 74 1.55 13.12 35.68
CA THR A 74 1.09 11.80 35.19
C THR A 74 1.42 11.53 33.72
N ARG A 75 1.92 12.52 32.99
CA ARG A 75 2.29 12.34 31.60
C ARG A 75 3.53 11.46 31.45
N HIS A 76 3.43 10.40 30.67
CA HIS A 76 4.60 9.66 30.20
C HIS A 76 5.40 10.53 29.25
N GLY A 77 6.74 10.39 29.28
CA GLY A 77 7.62 11.09 28.33
C GLY A 77 7.30 10.80 26.87
N MET A 78 7.80 11.64 25.98
CA MET A 78 7.69 11.41 24.53
C MET A 78 8.32 10.06 24.17
N PRO A 79 7.64 9.21 23.35
CA PRO A 79 8.24 7.98 22.84
C PRO A 79 9.59 8.24 22.17
N GLU A 80 10.55 7.34 22.34
CA GLU A 80 11.90 7.51 21.80
C GLU A 80 11.89 7.66 20.28
N GLU A 81 11.02 6.90 19.61
CA GLU A 81 10.84 6.94 18.15
C GLU A 81 10.30 8.30 17.66
N LEU A 82 9.52 9.00 18.45
CA LEU A 82 9.09 10.37 18.15
C LEU A 82 10.16 11.39 18.51
N ALA A 83 10.81 11.20 19.66
CA ALA A 83 11.86 12.12 20.13
C ALA A 83 13.02 12.25 19.14
N GLN A 84 13.35 11.17 18.42
CA GLN A 84 14.34 11.17 17.34
C GLN A 84 13.91 11.97 16.12
N GLN A 85 12.61 12.02 15.83
CA GLN A 85 12.06 12.72 14.66
C GLN A 85 11.91 14.23 14.87
N MET A 86 11.73 14.69 16.11
CA MET A 86 11.44 16.11 16.40
C MET A 86 12.55 17.07 15.95
N PRO A 87 13.85 16.83 16.21
CA PRO A 87 14.92 17.71 15.73
C PRO A 87 14.96 17.79 14.22
N VAL A 88 14.81 16.63 13.54
CA VAL A 88 14.84 16.53 12.09
C VAL A 88 13.63 17.23 11.44
N LEU A 89 12.45 17.13 12.09
CA LEU A 89 11.26 17.87 11.65
C LEU A 89 11.48 19.38 11.71
N LYS A 90 12.07 19.88 12.80
CA LYS A 90 12.37 21.31 12.97
C LYS A 90 13.39 21.81 11.96
N GLU A 91 14.46 21.06 11.70
CA GLU A 91 15.44 21.35 10.66
C GLU A 91 14.77 21.44 9.30
N LEU A 92 13.95 20.46 8.95
CA LEU A 92 13.26 20.43 7.67
C LEU A 92 12.26 21.59 7.51
N LEU A 93 11.56 21.98 8.57
CA LEU A 93 10.67 23.15 8.55
C LEU A 93 11.46 24.43 8.32
N ALA A 94 12.62 24.60 8.94
CA ALA A 94 13.50 25.75 8.73
C ALA A 94 14.04 25.79 7.28
N ASP A 95 14.47 24.64 6.74
CA ASP A 95 14.93 24.51 5.36
C ASP A 95 13.82 24.77 4.33
N LEU A 96 12.56 24.48 4.68
CA LEU A 96 11.38 24.82 3.88
C LEU A 96 10.94 26.29 4.05
N GLY A 97 11.64 27.08 4.89
CA GLY A 97 11.38 28.49 5.11
C GLY A 97 10.33 28.81 6.18
N TYR A 98 9.86 27.82 6.95
CA TYR A 98 8.90 28.04 8.04
C TYR A 98 9.60 28.42 9.34
N ARG A 99 9.03 29.41 10.04
CA ARG A 99 9.61 29.91 11.28
C ARG A 99 9.10 29.11 12.49
N GLU A 100 10.04 28.54 13.26
CA GLU A 100 9.77 27.98 14.60
C GLU A 100 9.54 29.13 15.60
N VAL A 101 8.54 28.95 16.48
CA VAL A 101 8.23 29.90 17.56
C VAL A 101 8.26 29.14 18.89
N THR A 102 9.09 29.62 19.79
CA THR A 102 9.24 29.10 21.16
C THR A 102 9.37 30.24 22.15
N ALA A 103 8.95 30.04 23.40
CA ALA A 103 9.13 30.98 24.48
C ALA A 103 9.49 30.25 25.78
N GLU A 104 10.61 30.62 26.41
CA GLU A 104 11.04 29.98 27.66
C GLU A 104 10.07 30.27 28.81
N GLY A 105 9.65 29.22 29.51
CA GLY A 105 8.70 29.33 30.62
C GLY A 105 7.23 29.34 30.18
N TRP A 106 6.92 29.24 28.88
CA TRP A 106 5.58 29.26 28.28
C TRP A 106 5.34 27.95 27.51
N GLU A 107 4.09 27.65 27.27
CA GLU A 107 3.68 26.49 26.48
C GLU A 107 3.28 26.91 25.06
N ALA A 108 3.31 25.97 24.11
CA ALA A 108 2.89 26.23 22.74
C ALA A 108 1.47 26.82 22.68
N ASP A 109 0.54 26.35 23.53
CA ASP A 109 -0.82 26.87 23.61
C ASP A 109 -0.85 28.37 23.93
N ASP A 110 0.03 28.87 24.81
CA ASP A 110 0.12 30.28 25.15
C ASP A 110 0.69 31.11 23.96
N ILE A 111 1.58 30.50 23.14
CA ILE A 111 2.03 31.08 21.90
C ILE A 111 0.85 31.22 20.92
N LEU A 112 0.06 30.14 20.77
CA LEU A 112 -1.17 30.16 19.95
C LEU A 112 -2.12 31.27 20.43
N GLY A 113 -2.35 31.34 21.75
CA GLY A 113 -3.22 32.35 22.36
C GLY A 113 -2.72 33.78 22.14
N THR A 114 -1.41 34.00 22.20
CA THR A 114 -0.81 35.32 22.00
C THR A 114 -0.95 35.79 20.55
N LEU A 115 -0.69 34.89 19.58
CA LEU A 115 -0.84 35.19 18.16
C LEU A 115 -2.32 35.38 17.77
N ALA A 116 -3.24 34.59 18.32
CA ALA A 116 -4.67 34.77 18.13
C ALA A 116 -5.15 36.14 18.62
N ALA A 117 -4.76 36.52 19.86
CA ALA A 117 -5.11 37.83 20.43
C ALA A 117 -4.52 38.99 19.60
N ALA A 118 -3.32 38.83 19.05
CA ALA A 118 -2.72 39.84 18.18
C ALA A 118 -3.49 39.98 16.86
N CYS A 119 -3.94 38.86 16.25
CA CYS A 119 -4.81 38.87 15.07
C CYS A 119 -6.17 39.49 15.36
N ASP A 120 -6.81 39.13 16.51
CA ASP A 120 -8.09 39.72 16.92
C ASP A 120 -7.99 41.26 17.05
N ALA A 121 -6.88 41.76 17.65
CA ALA A 121 -6.66 43.18 17.82
C ALA A 121 -6.52 43.93 16.45
N ARG A 122 -5.98 43.26 15.44
CA ARG A 122 -5.81 43.80 14.09
C ARG A 122 -6.99 43.50 13.17
N LYS A 123 -7.89 42.58 13.57
CA LYS A 123 -8.99 42.05 12.76
C LYS A 123 -8.48 41.25 11.54
N ASP A 124 -7.41 40.50 11.75
CA ASP A 124 -6.82 39.57 10.81
C ASP A 124 -7.41 38.18 11.02
N ASP A 125 -7.56 37.38 9.97
CA ASP A 125 -7.98 35.98 10.09
C ASP A 125 -6.84 35.14 10.71
N CYS A 126 -7.13 34.40 11.77
CA CYS A 126 -6.20 33.51 12.44
C CYS A 126 -6.72 32.05 12.40
N PHE A 127 -5.89 31.14 11.92
CA PHE A 127 -6.17 29.72 11.89
C PHE A 127 -5.24 28.99 12.86
N LEU A 128 -5.76 28.37 13.90
CA LEU A 128 -4.98 27.62 14.89
C LEU A 128 -5.11 26.12 14.60
N ALA A 129 -4.07 25.49 14.11
CA ALA A 129 -4.04 24.05 13.83
C ALA A 129 -3.45 23.28 15.02
N THR A 130 -4.27 22.54 15.73
CA THR A 130 -3.87 21.75 16.90
C THR A 130 -4.68 20.45 17.02
N GLY A 131 -4.22 19.50 17.79
CA GLY A 131 -4.97 18.33 18.22
C GLY A 131 -5.61 18.49 19.60
N ASP A 132 -5.31 19.60 20.29
CA ASP A 132 -5.79 19.87 21.65
C ASP A 132 -7.12 20.64 21.63
N ARG A 133 -8.07 20.17 22.43
CA ARG A 133 -9.38 20.82 22.58
C ARG A 133 -9.35 22.07 23.45
N ASP A 134 -8.31 22.23 24.25
CA ASP A 134 -8.19 23.38 25.14
C ASP A 134 -8.04 24.66 24.33
N SER A 135 -7.42 24.61 23.17
CA SER A 135 -7.30 25.73 22.25
C SER A 135 -8.66 26.24 21.72
N LEU A 136 -9.76 25.48 21.88
CA LEU A 136 -11.11 25.93 21.51
C LEU A 136 -11.56 27.17 22.29
N GLN A 137 -10.99 27.44 23.47
CA GLN A 137 -11.23 28.67 24.26
C GLN A 137 -10.75 29.94 23.51
N LEU A 138 -9.86 29.78 22.54
CA LEU A 138 -9.25 30.87 21.75
C LEU A 138 -10.09 31.28 20.54
N VAL A 139 -11.14 30.52 20.21
CA VAL A 139 -12.01 30.82 19.07
C VAL A 139 -12.72 32.18 19.27
N SER A 140 -12.68 33.00 18.23
CA SER A 140 -13.28 34.34 18.18
C SER A 140 -13.93 34.61 16.83
N GLU A 141 -14.36 35.84 16.55
CA GLU A 141 -14.83 36.25 15.23
C GLU A 141 -13.71 36.20 14.17
N SER A 142 -12.45 36.38 14.58
CA SER A 142 -11.28 36.39 13.69
C SER A 142 -10.46 35.09 13.79
N THR A 143 -10.65 34.31 14.85
CA THR A 143 -9.85 33.11 15.12
C THR A 143 -10.67 31.82 14.96
N THR A 144 -10.26 30.94 14.07
CA THR A 144 -10.83 29.62 13.86
C THR A 144 -9.81 28.53 14.28
N VAL A 145 -10.25 27.54 15.07
CA VAL A 145 -9.41 26.40 15.44
C VAL A 145 -9.65 25.25 14.45
N LEU A 146 -8.59 24.81 13.82
CA LEU A 146 -8.56 23.63 12.93
C LEU A 146 -8.14 22.41 13.76
N LEU A 147 -9.14 21.75 14.34
CA LEU A 147 -8.90 20.62 15.24
C LEU A 147 -8.52 19.37 14.43
N ALA A 148 -7.28 18.93 14.58
CA ALA A 148 -6.81 17.70 13.93
C ALA A 148 -7.51 16.48 14.55
N THR A 149 -8.11 15.65 13.72
CA THR A 149 -8.76 14.39 14.12
C THR A 149 -8.18 13.26 13.28
N THR A 150 -8.01 12.08 13.87
CA THR A 150 -7.54 10.90 13.15
C THR A 150 -8.63 9.84 13.15
N ALA A 151 -9.10 9.48 11.96
CA ALA A 151 -10.06 8.39 11.77
C ALA A 151 -9.55 7.43 10.70
N MET A 152 -9.47 6.13 11.02
CA MET A 152 -9.05 5.04 10.12
C MET A 152 -7.68 5.27 9.43
N GLY A 153 -6.69 5.80 10.17
CA GLY A 153 -5.34 6.03 9.65
C GLY A 153 -5.22 7.22 8.69
N ARG A 154 -6.28 8.07 8.59
CA ARG A 154 -6.24 9.34 7.87
C ARG A 154 -6.43 10.49 8.84
N SER A 155 -5.53 11.45 8.80
CA SER A 155 -5.67 12.71 9.52
C SER A 155 -6.60 13.64 8.74
N LYS A 156 -7.53 14.25 9.45
CA LYS A 156 -8.46 15.27 8.92
C LYS A 156 -8.56 16.39 9.92
N THR A 157 -8.63 17.62 9.44
CA THR A 157 -8.95 18.78 10.24
C THR A 157 -10.46 19.05 10.25
N VAL A 158 -10.97 19.57 11.36
CA VAL A 158 -12.36 20.02 11.52
C VAL A 158 -12.30 21.46 11.99
N ALA A 159 -12.85 22.38 11.19
CA ALA A 159 -12.94 23.79 11.57
C ALA A 159 -13.95 23.97 12.70
N MET A 160 -13.53 24.71 13.72
CA MET A 160 -14.27 25.04 14.91
C MET A 160 -14.31 26.57 15.03
N ASP A 161 -15.40 27.16 14.62
CA ASP A 161 -15.71 28.59 14.77
C ASP A 161 -16.72 28.81 15.91
N VAL A 162 -17.08 30.06 16.16
CA VAL A 162 -18.03 30.43 17.22
C VAL A 162 -19.36 29.70 17.04
N ALA A 163 -19.91 29.69 15.83
CA ALA A 163 -21.20 29.06 15.55
C ALA A 163 -21.16 27.54 15.79
N THR A 164 -20.09 26.87 15.38
CA THR A 164 -19.89 25.43 15.61
C THR A 164 -19.78 25.09 17.10
N ILE A 165 -19.11 25.95 17.89
CA ILE A 165 -18.99 25.74 19.34
C ILE A 165 -20.36 25.97 20.03
N GLU A 166 -21.08 27.01 19.64
CA GLU A 166 -22.43 27.27 20.16
C GLU A 166 -23.41 26.14 19.84
N GLU A 167 -23.42 25.67 18.59
CA GLU A 167 -24.25 24.53 18.16
C GLU A 167 -23.93 23.26 18.97
N LYS A 168 -22.63 22.98 19.15
CA LYS A 168 -22.17 21.73 19.77
C LYS A 168 -22.26 21.71 21.29
N TYR A 169 -21.96 22.85 21.95
CA TYR A 169 -21.83 22.91 23.41
C TYR A 169 -22.86 23.82 24.05
N GLY A 170 -23.54 24.69 23.30
CA GLY A 170 -24.53 25.65 23.83
C GLY A 170 -23.92 26.74 24.71
N ILE A 171 -22.65 27.09 24.50
CA ILE A 171 -21.88 28.09 25.24
C ILE A 171 -20.94 28.84 24.30
N GLN A 172 -20.47 30.02 24.77
CA GLN A 172 -19.46 30.77 24.05
C GLN A 172 -18.06 30.12 24.14
N PRO A 173 -17.15 30.27 23.20
CA PRO A 173 -15.82 29.65 23.21
C PRO A 173 -15.05 29.87 24.53
N ARG A 174 -15.01 31.09 25.02
CA ARG A 174 -14.31 31.42 26.28
C ARG A 174 -14.89 30.71 27.50
N GLN A 175 -16.15 30.27 27.45
CA GLN A 175 -16.76 29.53 28.55
C GLN A 175 -16.32 28.08 28.67
N LEU A 176 -15.56 27.56 27.66
CA LEU A 176 -14.94 26.23 27.74
C LEU A 176 -13.93 26.11 28.88
N ILE A 177 -13.28 27.24 29.25
CA ILE A 177 -12.40 27.26 30.41
C ILE A 177 -13.18 27.03 31.71
N GLU A 178 -14.38 27.58 31.82
CA GLU A 178 -15.25 27.44 33.00
C GLU A 178 -15.70 25.96 33.16
N VAL A 179 -15.99 25.31 32.03
CA VAL A 179 -16.29 23.87 32.02
C VAL A 179 -15.10 23.06 32.51
N LYS A 180 -13.91 23.36 31.99
CA LYS A 180 -12.67 22.68 32.40
C LYS A 180 -12.33 22.92 33.86
N SER A 181 -12.56 24.12 34.36
CA SER A 181 -12.33 24.48 35.77
C SER A 181 -13.16 23.62 36.72
N LEU A 182 -14.42 23.32 36.35
CA LEU A 182 -15.33 22.49 37.14
C LEU A 182 -15.02 21.00 36.99
N MET A 183 -14.74 20.50 35.80
CA MET A 183 -14.54 19.06 35.58
C MET A 183 -13.11 18.56 35.83
N GLY A 184 -12.12 19.48 35.81
CA GLY A 184 -10.71 19.13 35.82
C GLY A 184 -10.22 18.53 34.52
N ASP A 185 -8.95 18.12 34.48
CA ASP A 185 -8.34 17.39 33.38
C ASP A 185 -7.39 16.32 33.92
N THR A 186 -7.74 15.06 33.66
CA THR A 186 -6.92 13.93 34.10
C THR A 186 -5.64 13.79 33.30
N SER A 187 -5.60 14.28 32.05
CA SER A 187 -4.42 14.21 31.20
C SER A 187 -3.32 15.16 31.66
N ASP A 188 -3.69 16.32 32.17
CA ASP A 188 -2.78 17.34 32.69
C ASP A 188 -2.72 17.36 34.24
N ASN A 189 -3.39 16.40 34.86
CA ASN A 189 -3.49 16.29 36.30
C ASN A 189 -4.04 17.57 36.97
N ILE A 190 -5.03 18.21 36.29
CA ILE A 190 -5.76 19.37 36.84
C ILE A 190 -6.94 18.87 37.67
N PRO A 191 -7.07 19.27 38.95
CA PRO A 191 -7.94 18.59 39.92
C PRO A 191 -9.43 18.70 39.62
N GLY A 192 -9.95 19.90 39.30
CA GLY A 192 -11.37 20.16 39.14
C GLY A 192 -12.18 19.94 40.43
N VAL A 193 -13.52 19.86 40.30
CA VAL A 193 -14.44 19.56 41.38
C VAL A 193 -14.80 18.08 41.40
N ARG A 194 -14.53 17.41 42.49
CA ARG A 194 -14.79 15.98 42.66
C ARG A 194 -16.24 15.62 42.32
N GLY A 195 -16.44 14.67 41.40
CA GLY A 195 -17.77 14.18 41.04
C GLY A 195 -18.56 15.09 40.09
N ILE A 196 -17.94 16.13 39.53
CA ILE A 196 -18.47 16.95 38.46
C ILE A 196 -17.75 16.55 37.17
N GLY A 197 -18.42 15.84 36.30
CA GLY A 197 -17.92 15.50 34.96
C GLY A 197 -18.46 16.47 33.90
N GLU A 198 -17.98 16.31 32.64
CA GLU A 198 -18.24 17.19 31.50
C GLU A 198 -19.73 17.59 31.35
N LYS A 199 -20.65 16.62 31.38
CA LYS A 199 -22.08 16.90 31.22
C LYS A 199 -22.64 17.82 32.31
N THR A 200 -22.19 17.64 33.55
CA THR A 200 -22.65 18.46 34.70
C THR A 200 -22.01 19.82 34.66
N ALA A 201 -20.70 19.89 34.38
CA ALA A 201 -19.97 21.14 34.24
C ALA A 201 -20.59 22.01 33.14
N LEU A 202 -20.83 21.40 31.94
CA LEU A 202 -21.47 22.09 30.83
C LEU A 202 -22.86 22.62 31.17
N ALA A 203 -23.71 21.84 31.85
CA ALA A 203 -25.05 22.28 32.25
C ALA A 203 -25.00 23.45 33.27
N LEU A 204 -24.01 23.45 34.15
CA LEU A 204 -23.81 24.56 35.07
C LEU A 204 -23.35 25.83 34.36
N VAL A 205 -22.40 25.70 33.42
CA VAL A 205 -21.90 26.84 32.66
C VAL A 205 -22.95 27.38 31.68
N GLN A 206 -23.74 26.54 31.04
CA GLN A 206 -24.87 26.96 30.20
C GLN A 206 -25.88 27.80 31.00
N LYS A 207 -26.08 27.48 32.29
CA LYS A 207 -27.05 28.21 33.12
C LYS A 207 -26.47 29.46 33.77
N PHE A 208 -25.24 29.38 34.29
CA PHE A 208 -24.67 30.44 35.13
C PHE A 208 -23.58 31.27 34.42
N GLY A 209 -23.06 30.79 33.35
CA GLY A 209 -22.08 31.49 32.51
C GLY A 209 -20.64 31.34 32.95
N THR A 210 -20.31 31.61 34.20
CA THR A 210 -18.95 31.60 34.76
C THR A 210 -18.84 30.80 36.05
N LEU A 211 -17.63 30.38 36.39
CA LEU A 211 -17.30 29.71 37.64
C LEU A 211 -17.74 30.55 38.86
N GLU A 212 -17.47 31.86 38.86
CA GLU A 212 -17.86 32.79 39.89
C GLU A 212 -19.38 32.81 40.07
N ASN A 213 -20.14 32.86 38.98
CA ASN A 213 -21.59 32.84 39.03
C ASN A 213 -22.15 31.49 39.49
N VAL A 214 -21.49 30.37 39.21
CA VAL A 214 -21.85 29.06 39.80
C VAL A 214 -21.76 29.11 41.32
N TYR A 215 -20.69 29.66 41.86
CA TYR A 215 -20.51 29.83 43.31
C TYR A 215 -21.45 30.90 43.92
N ALA A 216 -21.72 32.00 43.21
CA ALA A 216 -22.66 33.02 43.67
C ALA A 216 -24.10 32.48 43.76
N ASN A 217 -24.44 31.48 42.95
CA ASN A 217 -25.75 30.85 42.91
C ASN A 217 -25.73 29.40 43.45
N ILE A 218 -24.86 29.13 44.42
CA ILE A 218 -24.59 27.76 44.93
C ILE A 218 -25.86 27.11 45.55
N ASP A 219 -26.84 27.89 45.93
CA ASP A 219 -28.12 27.48 46.51
C ASP A 219 -29.24 27.24 45.47
N ASP A 220 -28.94 27.44 44.20
CA ASP A 220 -29.92 27.19 43.12
C ASP A 220 -30.34 25.71 43.09
N LYS A 221 -31.63 25.48 42.85
CA LYS A 221 -32.26 24.13 42.83
C LYS A 221 -31.68 23.19 41.76
N VAL A 222 -31.02 23.70 40.75
CA VAL A 222 -30.34 22.91 39.69
C VAL A 222 -29.09 22.23 40.24
N ILE A 223 -28.44 22.84 41.25
CA ILE A 223 -27.28 22.25 41.91
C ILE A 223 -27.80 21.28 43.01
N LYS A 224 -27.62 19.99 42.75
CA LYS A 224 -28.05 18.93 43.67
C LYS A 224 -27.27 19.03 45.01
N PRO A 225 -27.87 18.60 46.12
CA PRO A 225 -27.23 18.73 47.44
C PRO A 225 -25.79 18.20 47.51
N LYS A 226 -25.54 17.02 46.91
CA LYS A 226 -24.21 16.41 46.88
C LYS A 226 -23.22 17.16 45.94
N GLN A 227 -23.72 17.76 44.87
CA GLN A 227 -22.89 18.59 43.98
C GLN A 227 -22.51 19.90 44.69
N ARG A 228 -23.45 20.50 45.48
CA ARG A 228 -23.17 21.67 46.29
C ARG A 228 -22.07 21.39 47.29
N GLU A 229 -22.17 20.28 48.02
CA GLU A 229 -21.16 19.86 49.00
C GLU A 229 -19.77 19.80 48.33
N HIS A 230 -19.65 19.10 47.23
CA HIS A 230 -18.38 18.97 46.49
C HIS A 230 -17.89 20.32 45.94
N LEU A 231 -18.77 21.18 45.42
CA LEU A 231 -18.39 22.51 44.95
C LEU A 231 -17.80 23.34 46.08
N LEU A 232 -18.42 23.32 47.29
CA LEU A 232 -17.92 24.05 48.42
C LEU A 232 -16.59 23.50 48.97
N GLU A 233 -16.45 22.16 49.02
CA GLU A 233 -15.21 21.50 49.45
C GLU A 233 -14.04 21.73 48.47
N CYS A 234 -14.29 21.68 47.17
CA CYS A 234 -13.26 21.78 46.13
C CYS A 234 -13.16 23.17 45.50
N LYS A 235 -13.60 24.24 46.17
CA LYS A 235 -13.58 25.58 45.60
C LYS A 235 -12.18 26.03 45.22
N ALA A 236 -11.19 25.80 46.06
CA ALA A 236 -9.80 26.13 45.80
C ALA A 236 -9.22 25.33 44.59
N ASP A 237 -9.63 24.06 44.47
CA ASP A 237 -9.22 23.20 43.31
C ASP A 237 -9.84 23.71 42.02
N ALA A 238 -11.10 24.19 42.03
CA ALA A 238 -11.75 24.75 40.86
C ALA A 238 -11.09 26.07 40.42
N GLU A 239 -10.76 26.96 41.41
CA GLU A 239 -10.06 28.21 41.13
C GLU A 239 -8.63 27.95 40.57
N LEU A 240 -7.91 27.00 41.16
CA LEU A 240 -6.60 26.56 40.65
C LEU A 240 -6.73 25.99 39.23
N SER A 241 -7.76 25.17 39.02
CA SER A 241 -8.01 24.58 37.69
C SER A 241 -8.32 25.64 36.64
N HIS A 242 -9.02 26.71 37.01
CA HIS A 242 -9.28 27.86 36.14
C HIS A 242 -7.96 28.54 35.73
N LEU A 243 -7.04 28.78 36.70
CA LEU A 243 -5.75 29.41 36.45
C LEU A 243 -4.85 28.52 35.58
N LEU A 244 -4.80 27.22 35.86
CA LEU A 244 -3.98 26.27 35.09
C LEU A 244 -4.51 26.02 33.69
N GLY A 245 -5.82 25.95 33.48
CA GLY A 245 -6.46 25.69 32.22
C GLY A 245 -6.61 26.91 31.30
N THR A 246 -6.42 28.13 31.83
CA THR A 246 -6.49 29.38 31.06
C THR A 246 -5.24 29.50 30.16
N ILE A 247 -5.44 29.62 28.87
CA ILE A 247 -4.38 29.93 27.89
C ILE A 247 -4.09 31.41 27.98
N ARG A 248 -2.83 31.78 28.21
CA ARG A 248 -2.40 33.17 28.29
C ARG A 248 -2.14 33.74 26.90
N THR A 249 -2.28 35.06 26.78
CA THR A 249 -2.20 35.78 25.52
C THR A 249 -1.11 36.85 25.50
N ASP A 250 -0.14 36.72 26.39
CA ASP A 250 0.92 37.70 26.64
C ASP A 250 2.32 37.04 26.66
N ALA A 251 2.51 35.94 25.91
CA ALA A 251 3.81 35.32 25.74
C ALA A 251 4.80 36.29 25.06
N PRO A 252 6.07 36.32 25.48
CA PRO A 252 7.07 37.25 24.96
C PRO A 252 7.60 36.83 23.58
N ILE A 253 6.75 36.90 22.57
CA ILE A 253 7.05 36.52 21.17
C ILE A 253 6.81 37.71 20.25
N ASP A 254 7.33 37.60 19.03
CA ASP A 254 7.09 38.59 17.99
C ASP A 254 5.63 38.49 17.49
N THR A 255 4.88 39.56 17.60
CA THR A 255 3.47 39.66 17.15
C THR A 255 3.29 40.63 15.99
N ALA A 256 4.37 41.16 15.43
CA ALA A 256 4.31 42.12 14.31
C ALA A 256 3.77 41.44 13.05
N GLU A 257 3.07 42.22 12.23
CA GLU A 257 2.64 41.79 10.92
C GLU A 257 3.88 41.54 10.02
N GLY A 258 3.90 40.42 9.30
CA GLY A 258 5.02 40.01 8.45
C GLY A 258 6.10 39.20 9.19
N ALA A 259 5.96 39.01 10.52
CA ALA A 259 6.93 38.28 11.31
C ALA A 259 7.08 36.80 10.91
N TYR A 260 6.04 36.21 10.36
CA TYR A 260 5.97 34.77 10.03
C TYR A 260 5.75 34.50 8.54
N LYS A 261 6.14 35.42 7.68
CA LYS A 261 6.19 35.18 6.24
C LYS A 261 7.12 34.01 5.94
N VAL A 262 6.66 33.12 5.09
CA VAL A 262 7.47 31.96 4.68
C VAL A 262 8.69 32.46 3.91
N GLY A 263 9.88 32.17 4.41
CA GLY A 263 11.15 32.56 3.82
C GLY A 263 11.53 31.69 2.62
N GLU A 264 12.64 32.03 1.96
CA GLU A 264 13.16 31.22 0.86
C GLU A 264 13.69 29.85 1.31
N GLY A 265 14.10 29.75 2.58
CA GLY A 265 14.66 28.54 3.16
C GLY A 265 15.97 28.10 2.48
N ASN A 266 16.34 26.83 2.74
CA ASN A 266 17.43 26.16 2.03
C ASN A 266 16.89 24.97 1.26
N LYS A 267 16.33 25.23 0.08
CA LYS A 267 15.67 24.22 -0.75
C LYS A 267 16.55 23.01 -1.07
N ALA A 268 17.86 23.21 -1.26
CA ALA A 268 18.79 22.13 -1.54
C ALA A 268 19.00 21.21 -0.32
N ALA A 269 19.05 21.78 0.90
CA ALA A 269 19.10 21.01 2.13
C ALA A 269 17.77 20.29 2.40
N ALA A 270 16.63 20.97 2.16
CA ALA A 270 15.32 20.34 2.28
C ALA A 270 15.17 19.13 1.35
N VAL A 271 15.59 19.23 0.08
CA VAL A 271 15.58 18.10 -0.85
C VAL A 271 16.47 16.99 -0.36
N LYS A 272 17.69 17.26 0.06
CA LYS A 272 18.62 16.29 0.60
C LYS A 272 18.02 15.55 1.80
N LEU A 273 17.48 16.29 2.76
CA LEU A 273 16.90 15.71 3.97
C LEU A 273 15.66 14.88 3.68
N LEU A 274 14.76 15.33 2.77
CA LEU A 274 13.60 14.56 2.32
C LEU A 274 14.01 13.25 1.61
N GLN A 275 15.11 13.28 0.85
CA GLN A 275 15.67 12.10 0.20
C GLN A 275 16.26 11.13 1.23
N GLU A 276 17.08 11.62 2.18
CA GLU A 276 17.65 10.83 3.26
C GLU A 276 16.60 10.16 4.14
N LEU A 277 15.44 10.81 4.31
CA LEU A 277 14.29 10.28 5.04
C LEU A 277 13.41 9.36 4.18
N GLU A 278 13.75 9.15 2.91
CA GLU A 278 12.97 8.37 1.93
C GLU A 278 11.53 8.92 1.73
N ILE A 279 11.32 10.24 1.91
CA ILE A 279 10.04 10.93 1.75
C ILE A 279 9.95 11.60 0.37
N HIS A 280 10.34 10.92 -0.68
CA HIS A 280 10.43 11.45 -2.04
C HIS A 280 9.10 12.02 -2.57
N SER A 281 7.97 11.45 -2.15
CA SER A 281 6.64 11.86 -2.61
C SER A 281 6.24 13.30 -2.23
N LEU A 282 6.94 13.91 -1.28
CA LEU A 282 6.69 15.28 -0.84
C LEU A 282 7.52 16.32 -1.60
N ILE A 283 8.64 15.94 -2.21
CA ILE A 283 9.50 16.86 -2.98
C ILE A 283 8.69 17.65 -4.02
N PRO A 284 7.94 17.01 -4.96
CA PRO A 284 7.14 17.77 -5.93
C PRO A 284 5.99 18.56 -5.29
N ARG A 285 5.46 18.08 -4.15
CA ARG A 285 4.34 18.75 -3.50
C ARG A 285 4.71 20.04 -2.78
N PHE A 286 6.00 20.20 -2.41
CA PHE A 286 6.57 21.46 -1.91
C PHE A 286 7.16 22.33 -3.01
N GLY A 287 7.00 21.96 -4.30
CA GLY A 287 7.54 22.73 -5.43
C GLY A 287 9.06 22.69 -5.51
N LEU A 288 9.66 21.57 -5.04
CA LEU A 288 11.11 21.36 -5.03
C LEU A 288 11.59 20.54 -6.24
N ASP A 289 10.72 20.33 -7.23
CA ASP A 289 11.10 19.62 -8.47
C ASP A 289 12.26 20.35 -9.17
N GLY A 290 13.28 19.58 -9.55
CA GLY A 290 14.44 20.09 -10.26
C GLY A 290 15.46 20.82 -9.37
N VAL A 291 15.24 20.92 -8.06
CA VAL A 291 16.25 21.41 -7.11
C VAL A 291 17.25 20.29 -6.82
N ALA A 292 18.53 20.53 -7.14
CA ALA A 292 19.60 19.61 -6.79
C ALA A 292 19.77 19.54 -5.26
N PRO A 293 19.96 18.34 -4.66
CA PRO A 293 20.26 18.21 -3.23
C PRO A 293 21.59 18.88 -2.89
N ALA A 294 21.74 19.33 -1.63
CA ALA A 294 22.99 19.90 -1.14
C ALA A 294 24.09 18.84 -1.21
N ALA A 295 25.25 19.19 -1.79
CA ALA A 295 26.39 18.28 -1.89
C ALA A 295 26.95 17.94 -0.50
N ASP A 296 27.40 16.69 -0.31
CA ASP A 296 28.14 16.29 0.88
C ASP A 296 29.53 16.95 0.88
N PRO A 297 29.99 17.48 2.01
CA PRO A 297 31.27 18.21 2.07
C PRO A 297 32.50 17.33 1.80
N GLU A 298 32.35 15.99 1.72
CA GLU A 298 33.44 15.05 1.44
C GLU A 298 33.54 14.59 -0.02
N THR A 299 32.67 15.04 -0.94
CA THR A 299 32.76 14.66 -2.35
C THR A 299 33.85 15.43 -3.07
N LEU A 300 34.81 14.69 -3.64
CA LEU A 300 35.79 15.27 -4.59
C LEU A 300 35.02 15.93 -5.73
N PRO A 301 35.47 17.09 -6.26
CA PRO A 301 34.82 17.74 -7.36
C PRO A 301 34.80 16.79 -8.58
N ALA A 302 33.60 16.46 -9.04
CA ALA A 302 33.41 15.61 -10.20
C ALA A 302 33.91 16.34 -11.47
N VAL A 303 34.47 15.61 -12.40
CA VAL A 303 34.92 16.11 -13.69
C VAL A 303 33.68 16.52 -14.52
N GLU A 304 33.76 17.57 -15.30
CA GLU A 304 32.70 17.93 -16.25
C GLU A 304 32.62 16.88 -17.36
N GLY A 305 31.47 16.26 -17.52
CA GLY A 305 31.21 15.28 -18.58
C GLY A 305 30.95 15.96 -19.94
N THR A 306 31.21 15.23 -21.00
CA THR A 306 30.97 15.71 -22.37
C THR A 306 29.64 15.18 -22.91
N VAL A 307 28.94 15.97 -23.71
CA VAL A 307 27.77 15.52 -24.50
C VAL A 307 28.21 15.43 -25.97
N ASP A 308 28.00 14.27 -26.57
CA ASP A 308 28.42 14.02 -27.96
C ASP A 308 27.33 13.20 -28.71
N VAL A 309 27.52 13.05 -30.00
CA VAL A 309 26.65 12.24 -30.90
C VAL A 309 27.15 10.81 -30.91
N LEU A 310 26.25 9.84 -30.76
CA LEU A 310 26.60 8.42 -30.83
C LEU A 310 27.35 8.11 -32.15
N PRO A 311 28.51 7.44 -32.10
CA PRO A 311 29.24 7.03 -33.27
C PRO A 311 28.38 6.21 -34.26
N LEU A 312 28.68 6.32 -35.56
CA LEU A 312 27.97 5.51 -36.58
C LEU A 312 28.23 4.01 -36.40
N THR A 313 29.40 3.66 -35.88
CA THR A 313 29.78 2.28 -35.48
C THR A 313 30.09 2.24 -34.00
N PRO A 314 29.05 2.15 -33.13
CA PRO A 314 29.27 2.11 -31.68
C PRO A 314 29.96 0.78 -31.30
N SER A 315 30.78 0.81 -30.25
CA SER A 315 31.41 -0.39 -29.72
C SER A 315 31.71 -0.27 -28.24
N GLY A 316 31.77 -1.40 -27.56
CA GLY A 316 32.06 -1.47 -26.15
C GLY A 316 30.83 -1.50 -25.25
N HIS A 317 31.03 -1.09 -24.02
CA HIS A 317 29.98 -1.14 -22.98
C HIS A 317 29.39 0.24 -22.76
N TYR A 318 28.05 0.31 -22.75
CA TYR A 318 27.29 1.51 -22.46
C TYR A 318 26.31 1.30 -21.32
N LEU A 319 26.09 2.34 -20.53
CA LEU A 319 24.98 2.42 -19.58
C LEU A 319 23.83 3.17 -20.24
N LEU A 320 22.64 2.65 -20.15
CA LEU A 320 21.48 3.23 -20.85
C LEU A 320 20.32 3.49 -19.86
N ALA A 321 19.85 4.73 -19.88
CA ALA A 321 18.70 5.12 -19.08
C ALA A 321 17.80 6.09 -19.83
N ALA A 322 16.57 6.24 -19.32
CA ALA A 322 15.61 7.19 -19.83
C ALA A 322 15.56 8.43 -18.93
N ARG A 323 15.46 9.60 -19.50
CA ARG A 323 15.07 10.81 -18.80
C ARG A 323 13.55 10.74 -18.57
N PRO A 324 13.08 10.77 -17.32
CA PRO A 324 11.65 10.75 -17.04
C PRO A 324 11.00 12.02 -17.60
N ALA A 325 9.82 11.88 -18.22
CA ALA A 325 9.04 13.02 -18.67
C ALA A 325 8.64 13.92 -17.50
N VAL A 326 8.84 15.22 -17.61
CA VAL A 326 8.34 16.21 -16.64
C VAL A 326 6.84 16.32 -16.84
N THR A 327 6.06 15.64 -16.00
CA THR A 327 4.60 15.59 -16.14
C THR A 327 3.94 16.86 -15.61
N GLY A 328 3.29 17.59 -16.50
CA GLY A 328 2.20 18.49 -16.14
C GLY A 328 0.92 17.69 -15.86
N LYS A 329 0.40 17.78 -14.61
CA LYS A 329 -0.87 17.24 -14.10
C LYS A 329 -1.03 15.71 -14.06
N GLN A 330 -0.72 15.13 -12.91
CA GLN A 330 -1.21 13.82 -12.47
C GLN A 330 -2.73 13.88 -12.24
N GLY A 331 -3.49 13.16 -13.03
CA GLY A 331 -4.95 13.07 -12.90
C GLY A 331 -5.60 11.71 -13.13
N THR A 332 -4.86 10.68 -13.55
CA THR A 332 -5.41 9.33 -13.70
C THR A 332 -4.34 8.25 -13.43
N LYS A 333 -4.75 7.16 -12.84
CA LYS A 333 -3.91 6.03 -12.37
C LYS A 333 -3.18 5.24 -13.47
N ASN A 334 -3.26 5.60 -14.75
CA ASN A 334 -2.83 4.77 -15.89
C ASN A 334 -2.01 5.54 -16.94
N VAL A 335 -1.15 6.46 -16.54
CA VAL A 335 -0.20 7.03 -17.51
C VAL A 335 1.05 6.16 -17.52
N VAL A 336 1.22 5.35 -18.55
CA VAL A 336 2.52 4.81 -18.95
C VAL A 336 3.36 6.05 -19.29
N LEU A 337 4.29 6.41 -18.42
CA LEU A 337 5.23 7.49 -18.67
C LEU A 337 6.12 7.06 -19.83
N GLN A 338 5.86 7.55 -21.04
CA GLN A 338 6.85 7.46 -22.09
C GLN A 338 8.05 8.31 -21.65
N PRO A 339 9.28 7.79 -21.76
CA PRO A 339 10.45 8.59 -21.46
C PRO A 339 10.49 9.82 -22.39
N GLU A 340 10.87 10.99 -21.85
CA GLU A 340 11.03 12.20 -22.65
C GLU A 340 12.17 12.03 -23.65
N ALA A 341 13.23 11.35 -23.25
CA ALA A 341 14.38 11.05 -24.09
C ALA A 341 15.19 9.86 -23.52
N TRP A 342 15.94 9.21 -24.35
CA TRP A 342 16.92 8.19 -23.99
C TRP A 342 18.34 8.75 -24.10
N TYR A 343 19.24 8.26 -23.25
CA TYR A 343 20.66 8.55 -23.33
C TYR A 343 21.49 7.32 -23.00
N ALA A 344 22.66 7.22 -23.63
CA ALA A 344 23.68 6.25 -23.30
C ALA A 344 24.88 6.97 -22.68
N VAL A 345 25.61 6.29 -21.81
CA VAL A 345 26.83 6.78 -21.17
C VAL A 345 27.95 5.79 -21.44
N GLN A 346 29.09 6.31 -21.88
CA GLN A 346 30.34 5.57 -21.98
C GLN A 346 31.44 6.44 -21.37
N ASP A 347 32.13 5.95 -20.37
CA ASP A 347 33.11 6.69 -19.58
C ASP A 347 32.53 8.00 -19.00
N THR A 348 32.99 9.15 -19.46
CA THR A 348 32.47 10.48 -19.06
C THR A 348 31.65 11.16 -20.16
N THR A 349 31.30 10.44 -21.22
CA THR A 349 30.54 10.97 -22.36
C THR A 349 29.10 10.52 -22.34
N VAL A 350 28.17 11.45 -22.51
CA VAL A 350 26.73 11.23 -22.60
C VAL A 350 26.28 11.38 -24.05
N TYR A 351 25.57 10.37 -24.55
CA TYR A 351 25.03 10.33 -25.89
C TYR A 351 23.50 10.41 -25.84
N PRO A 352 22.88 11.57 -26.13
CA PRO A 352 21.44 11.64 -26.36
C PRO A 352 21.06 10.78 -27.55
N LEU A 353 20.06 9.92 -27.41
CA LEU A 353 19.69 8.95 -28.41
C LEU A 353 18.39 9.33 -29.13
N SER A 354 18.43 9.33 -30.47
CA SER A 354 17.22 9.21 -31.27
C SER A 354 16.72 7.76 -31.30
N ASP A 355 15.45 7.55 -31.70
CA ASP A 355 14.89 6.21 -31.81
C ASP A 355 15.74 5.31 -32.74
N ASP A 356 16.23 5.82 -33.87
CA ASP A 356 17.11 5.07 -34.78
C ASP A 356 18.46 4.73 -34.15
N ALA A 357 19.03 5.61 -33.34
CA ALA A 357 20.28 5.37 -32.64
C ALA A 357 20.08 4.30 -31.55
N LEU A 358 18.95 4.39 -30.79
CA LEU A 358 18.58 3.42 -29.79
C LEU A 358 18.40 2.03 -30.39
N VAL A 359 17.60 1.90 -31.46
CA VAL A 359 17.36 0.64 -32.14
C VAL A 359 18.67 -0.01 -32.62
N ARG A 360 19.63 0.78 -33.17
CA ARG A 360 20.94 0.26 -33.56
C ARG A 360 21.74 -0.33 -32.41
N LEU A 361 21.69 0.31 -31.22
CA LEU A 361 22.42 -0.19 -30.03
C LEU A 361 21.86 -1.50 -29.50
N LEU A 362 20.54 -1.73 -29.62
CA LEU A 362 19.87 -2.85 -28.97
C LEU A 362 20.29 -4.22 -29.49
N ASP A 363 20.72 -4.34 -30.76
CA ASP A 363 21.09 -5.61 -31.37
C ASP A 363 22.48 -5.54 -32.09
N ASP A 364 23.32 -4.57 -31.75
CA ASP A 364 24.67 -4.47 -32.27
C ASP A 364 25.62 -5.45 -31.55
N PRO A 365 26.21 -6.42 -32.26
CA PRO A 365 27.06 -7.43 -31.62
C PRO A 365 28.38 -6.88 -31.05
N ALA A 366 28.76 -5.65 -31.41
CA ALA A 366 29.93 -4.96 -30.85
C ALA A 366 29.63 -4.20 -29.55
N VAL A 367 28.35 -4.18 -29.11
CA VAL A 367 27.87 -3.39 -28.00
C VAL A 367 27.33 -4.29 -26.88
N THR A 368 27.57 -3.92 -25.65
CA THR A 368 26.87 -4.44 -24.47
C THR A 368 26.22 -3.30 -23.68
N LEU A 369 25.00 -3.54 -23.20
CA LEU A 369 24.18 -2.53 -22.52
C LEU A 369 23.81 -2.98 -21.11
N ASP A 370 24.21 -2.20 -20.11
CA ASP A 370 23.53 -2.20 -18.82
C ASP A 370 22.42 -1.16 -18.89
N VAL A 371 21.17 -1.59 -18.69
CA VAL A 371 20.01 -0.68 -18.81
C VAL A 371 19.31 -0.50 -17.46
N PHE A 372 18.56 0.58 -17.32
CA PHE A 372 17.75 0.74 -16.11
C PHE A 372 16.39 0.02 -16.20
N ASP A 373 15.76 -0.02 -17.36
CA ASP A 373 14.45 -0.69 -17.59
C ASP A 373 14.50 -1.36 -18.97
N SER A 374 14.62 -2.68 -19.00
CA SER A 374 14.77 -3.44 -20.24
C SER A 374 13.45 -3.73 -20.96
N ALA A 375 12.30 -3.74 -20.25
CA ALA A 375 11.03 -4.14 -20.84
C ALA A 375 10.60 -3.29 -22.05
N PRO A 376 10.62 -1.93 -22.02
CA PRO A 376 10.32 -1.12 -23.19
C PRO A 376 11.35 -1.26 -24.30
N LEU A 377 12.61 -1.57 -23.97
CA LEU A 377 13.68 -1.74 -24.92
C LEU A 377 13.56 -3.06 -25.70
N TYR A 378 13.19 -4.15 -25.02
CA TYR A 378 12.87 -5.41 -25.70
C TYR A 378 11.68 -5.24 -26.64
N ALA A 379 10.63 -4.56 -26.20
CA ALA A 379 9.48 -4.28 -27.06
C ALA A 379 9.87 -3.47 -28.31
N LEU A 380 10.74 -2.46 -28.15
CA LEU A 380 11.26 -1.65 -29.26
C LEU A 380 12.12 -2.47 -30.22
N ALA A 381 13.07 -3.26 -29.71
CA ALA A 381 13.90 -4.13 -30.52
C ALA A 381 13.05 -5.10 -31.37
N MET A 382 12.07 -5.77 -30.73
CA MET A 382 11.17 -6.71 -31.39
C MET A 382 10.27 -6.05 -32.44
N ALA A 383 9.85 -4.80 -32.23
CA ALA A 383 9.09 -4.03 -33.21
C ALA A 383 9.90 -3.76 -34.49
N HIS A 384 11.24 -3.74 -34.41
CA HIS A 384 12.16 -3.56 -35.54
C HIS A 384 12.81 -4.85 -36.00
N GLY A 385 12.30 -6.02 -35.58
CA GLY A 385 12.77 -7.34 -36.01
C GLY A 385 14.01 -7.88 -35.28
N GLY A 386 14.47 -7.16 -34.27
CA GLY A 386 15.55 -7.58 -33.38
C GLY A 386 15.04 -8.28 -32.10
N TRP A 387 15.96 -8.51 -31.15
CA TRP A 387 15.68 -9.21 -29.89
C TRP A 387 16.23 -8.48 -28.65
N GLY A 388 16.93 -7.36 -28.83
CA GLY A 388 17.62 -6.65 -27.76
C GLY A 388 18.81 -7.43 -27.22
N SER A 389 19.52 -8.11 -28.09
CA SER A 389 20.62 -9.05 -27.74
C SER A 389 21.84 -8.36 -27.10
N SER A 390 21.98 -7.05 -27.25
CA SER A 390 23.04 -6.26 -26.62
C SER A 390 22.78 -6.00 -25.13
N ILE A 391 21.53 -6.16 -24.64
CA ILE A 391 21.17 -5.92 -23.22
C ILE A 391 21.70 -7.08 -22.37
N VAL A 392 22.51 -6.76 -21.37
CA VAL A 392 23.16 -7.76 -20.49
C VAL A 392 22.78 -7.59 -19.02
N TRP A 393 22.16 -6.47 -18.64
CA TRP A 393 21.74 -6.21 -17.27
C TRP A 393 20.62 -5.17 -17.19
N ASP A 394 19.77 -5.28 -16.14
CA ASP A 394 18.62 -4.40 -15.88
C ASP A 394 18.61 -3.94 -14.42
N GLY A 395 18.77 -2.63 -14.22
CA GLY A 395 18.83 -2.01 -12.90
C GLY A 395 17.49 -2.00 -12.16
N LYS A 396 16.37 -1.93 -12.87
CA LYS A 396 15.03 -1.92 -12.25
C LYS A 396 14.67 -3.30 -11.70
N LEU A 397 15.00 -4.37 -12.42
CA LEU A 397 14.83 -5.74 -11.95
C LEU A 397 15.75 -6.03 -10.74
N ALA A 398 16.99 -5.54 -10.79
CA ALA A 398 17.91 -5.62 -9.67
C ALA A 398 17.37 -4.89 -8.44
N ALA A 399 16.86 -3.66 -8.61
CA ALA A 399 16.25 -2.89 -7.52
C ALA A 399 15.05 -3.59 -6.90
N TYR A 400 14.20 -4.19 -7.74
CA TYR A 400 13.06 -4.98 -7.27
C TYR A 400 13.49 -6.23 -6.50
N LEU A 401 14.51 -6.93 -6.96
CA LEU A 401 15.03 -8.11 -6.27
C LEU A 401 15.59 -7.73 -4.90
N LEU A 402 16.33 -6.63 -4.83
CA LEU A 402 16.94 -6.13 -3.60
C LEU A 402 15.92 -5.55 -2.61
N ASP A 403 14.82 -4.95 -3.10
CA ASP A 403 13.73 -4.43 -2.27
C ASP A 403 12.36 -4.49 -2.98
N ALA A 404 11.69 -5.63 -2.88
CA ALA A 404 10.34 -5.81 -3.43
C ALA A 404 9.24 -5.02 -2.68
N SER A 405 9.56 -4.25 -1.64
CA SER A 405 8.59 -3.46 -0.87
C SER A 405 8.36 -2.07 -1.43
N ALA A 406 9.29 -1.57 -2.25
CA ALA A 406 9.18 -0.26 -2.87
C ALA A 406 7.96 -0.18 -3.81
N SER A 407 7.29 0.97 -3.80
CA SER A 407 6.11 1.19 -4.66
C SER A 407 6.46 1.58 -6.09
N LYS A 408 7.68 2.07 -6.29
CA LYS A 408 8.25 2.49 -7.58
C LYS A 408 9.76 2.34 -7.55
N TYR A 409 10.34 2.22 -8.73
CA TYR A 409 11.78 2.17 -8.92
C TYR A 409 12.15 3.27 -9.92
N GLN A 410 12.80 4.34 -9.43
CA GLN A 410 13.27 5.46 -10.25
C GLN A 410 14.77 5.68 -10.02
N VAL A 411 15.51 6.05 -11.07
CA VAL A 411 16.96 6.25 -11.01
C VAL A 411 17.32 7.23 -9.90
N SER A 412 16.68 8.40 -9.85
CA SER A 412 16.97 9.45 -8.84
C SER A 412 16.76 8.99 -7.39
N GLU A 413 15.69 8.19 -7.13
CA GLU A 413 15.43 7.63 -5.80
C GLU A 413 16.50 6.60 -5.41
N LEU A 414 16.91 5.76 -6.37
CA LEU A 414 17.93 4.73 -6.15
C LEU A 414 19.33 5.34 -5.97
N LEU A 415 19.70 6.37 -6.75
CA LEU A 415 20.96 7.09 -6.57
C LEU A 415 21.12 7.59 -5.13
N THR A 416 20.06 8.15 -4.58
CA THR A 416 20.03 8.63 -3.20
C THR A 416 20.12 7.48 -2.20
N SER A 417 19.29 6.45 -2.36
CA SER A 417 19.22 5.33 -1.40
C SER A 417 20.52 4.51 -1.37
N TYR A 418 21.20 4.41 -2.50
CA TYR A 418 22.51 3.75 -2.61
C TYR A 418 23.70 4.68 -2.34
N LYS A 419 23.46 5.98 -2.14
CA LYS A 419 24.51 7.00 -2.00
C LYS A 419 25.51 6.89 -3.15
N ALA A 420 25.01 6.76 -4.38
CA ALA A 420 25.84 6.54 -5.55
C ALA A 420 26.69 7.76 -5.84
N GLN A 421 27.99 7.55 -6.09
CA GLN A 421 28.96 8.60 -6.33
C GLN A 421 28.95 9.00 -7.80
N ALA A 422 29.00 10.30 -8.07
CA ALA A 422 29.11 10.80 -9.43
C ALA A 422 30.59 10.77 -9.88
N ALA A 423 30.87 10.04 -10.95
CA ALA A 423 32.18 10.06 -11.59
C ALA A 423 32.40 11.38 -12.38
N PHE A 424 31.32 11.97 -12.86
CA PHE A 424 31.31 13.24 -13.59
C PHE A 424 29.97 13.95 -13.42
N THR A 425 29.91 15.24 -13.79
CA THR A 425 28.65 16.02 -13.81
C THR A 425 28.24 16.30 -15.25
N CYS A 426 26.93 16.29 -15.53
CA CYS A 426 26.37 16.66 -16.81
C CYS A 426 25.06 17.41 -16.57
N GLU A 427 25.02 18.71 -16.91
CA GLU A 427 23.85 19.57 -16.65
C GLU A 427 22.58 19.05 -17.35
N ALA A 428 22.72 18.58 -18.58
CA ALA A 428 21.59 18.06 -19.37
C ALA A 428 21.06 16.73 -18.83
N TRP A 429 21.91 15.94 -18.16
CA TRP A 429 21.63 14.58 -17.67
C TRP A 429 22.24 14.40 -16.26
N PRO A 430 21.64 14.97 -15.22
CA PRO A 430 22.23 15.01 -13.88
C PRO A 430 22.54 13.62 -13.29
N ASP A 431 21.75 12.62 -13.64
CA ASP A 431 21.89 11.26 -13.12
C ASP A 431 23.00 10.46 -13.85
N ALA A 432 23.44 10.91 -15.03
CA ALA A 432 24.33 10.13 -15.91
C ALA A 432 25.65 9.76 -15.25
N GLY A 433 26.28 10.69 -14.53
CA GLY A 433 27.59 10.47 -13.90
C GLY A 433 27.58 9.48 -12.74
N SER A 434 26.40 9.19 -12.17
CA SER A 434 26.24 8.30 -11.01
C SER A 434 25.74 6.90 -11.38
N LEU A 435 25.33 6.67 -12.63
CA LEU A 435 24.75 5.38 -13.05
C LEU A 435 25.73 4.21 -12.87
N ALA A 436 27.01 4.41 -13.20
CA ALA A 436 28.00 3.36 -13.11
C ALA A 436 28.18 2.87 -11.68
N ASP A 437 28.27 3.78 -10.71
CA ASP A 437 28.41 3.43 -9.30
C ASP A 437 27.14 2.79 -8.75
N LEU A 438 25.96 3.31 -9.12
CA LEU A 438 24.67 2.71 -8.79
C LEU A 438 24.61 1.25 -9.21
N PHE A 439 24.88 0.98 -10.50
CA PHE A 439 24.80 -0.36 -11.05
C PHE A 439 25.84 -1.28 -10.44
N ALA A 440 27.07 -0.80 -10.21
CA ALA A 440 28.10 -1.56 -9.53
C ALA A 440 27.71 -1.94 -8.09
N ARG A 441 27.13 -1.02 -7.33
CA ARG A 441 26.65 -1.30 -5.96
C ARG A 441 25.52 -2.32 -5.94
N MET A 442 24.56 -2.20 -6.85
CA MET A 442 23.44 -3.14 -6.95
C MET A 442 23.92 -4.55 -7.34
N LYS A 443 24.84 -4.66 -8.31
CA LYS A 443 25.50 -5.93 -8.68
C LYS A 443 26.22 -6.55 -7.50
N ALA A 444 27.02 -5.75 -6.77
CA ALA A 444 27.74 -6.21 -5.59
C ALA A 444 26.79 -6.69 -4.48
N GLU A 445 25.66 -6.02 -4.28
CA GLU A 445 24.66 -6.42 -3.28
C GLU A 445 23.94 -7.72 -3.65
N ILE A 446 23.57 -7.93 -4.93
CA ILE A 446 23.01 -9.19 -5.44
C ILE A 446 23.97 -10.34 -5.14
N THR A 447 25.26 -10.16 -5.47
CA THR A 447 26.30 -11.17 -5.21
C THR A 447 26.48 -11.40 -3.70
N ALA A 448 26.50 -10.35 -2.89
CA ALA A 448 26.61 -10.48 -1.44
C ALA A 448 25.42 -11.20 -0.79
N ARG A 449 24.27 -11.19 -1.44
CA ARG A 449 23.05 -11.91 -1.01
C ARG A 449 22.94 -13.32 -1.55
N ASP A 450 23.86 -13.76 -2.42
CA ASP A 450 23.81 -15.03 -3.15
C ASP A 450 22.54 -15.15 -4.03
N GLU A 451 22.18 -14.03 -4.70
CA GLU A 451 20.99 -13.93 -5.54
C GLU A 451 21.35 -13.88 -7.06
N ASP A 452 22.63 -14.07 -7.43
CA ASP A 452 23.09 -14.01 -8.82
C ASP A 452 22.38 -15.00 -9.74
N ALA A 453 22.19 -16.25 -9.31
CA ALA A 453 21.49 -17.26 -10.09
C ALA A 453 20.01 -16.87 -10.29
N LEU A 454 19.35 -16.38 -9.24
CA LEU A 454 17.96 -15.90 -9.31
C LEU A 454 17.82 -14.75 -10.31
N TYR A 455 18.77 -13.82 -10.27
CA TYR A 455 18.79 -12.68 -11.19
C TYR A 455 19.08 -13.12 -12.64
N ASN A 456 20.19 -13.83 -12.86
CA ASN A 456 20.69 -14.13 -14.21
C ASN A 456 19.92 -15.24 -14.93
N ASP A 457 19.41 -16.24 -14.20
CA ASP A 457 18.74 -17.39 -14.80
C ASP A 457 17.21 -17.23 -14.85
N ILE A 458 16.64 -16.39 -14.00
CA ILE A 458 15.18 -16.23 -13.88
C ILE A 458 14.74 -14.81 -14.19
N GLU A 459 15.08 -13.81 -13.36
CA GLU A 459 14.46 -12.48 -13.45
C GLU A 459 14.84 -11.72 -14.71
N PHE A 460 16.13 -11.65 -15.01
CA PHE A 460 16.62 -10.91 -16.17
C PHE A 460 16.15 -11.52 -17.53
N PRO A 461 16.32 -12.82 -17.80
CA PRO A 461 15.86 -13.37 -19.07
C PRO A 461 14.33 -13.38 -19.22
N LEU A 462 13.59 -13.43 -18.11
CA LEU A 462 12.14 -13.39 -18.15
C LEU A 462 11.60 -12.08 -18.74
N ALA A 463 12.29 -10.96 -18.57
CA ALA A 463 11.85 -9.68 -19.14
C ALA A 463 11.69 -9.74 -20.67
N GLN A 464 12.61 -10.44 -21.35
CA GLN A 464 12.53 -10.66 -22.79
C GLN A 464 11.34 -11.56 -23.16
N VAL A 465 11.10 -12.62 -22.37
CA VAL A 465 9.95 -13.53 -22.56
C VAL A 465 8.64 -12.77 -22.44
N LEU A 466 8.48 -11.96 -21.39
CA LEU A 466 7.27 -11.18 -21.16
C LEU A 466 7.04 -10.12 -22.24
N ALA A 467 8.10 -9.51 -22.77
CA ALA A 467 8.00 -8.59 -23.90
C ALA A 467 7.48 -9.29 -25.17
N ASP A 468 7.98 -10.51 -25.46
CA ASP A 468 7.51 -11.30 -26.60
C ASP A 468 6.07 -11.78 -26.42
N MET A 469 5.68 -12.21 -25.20
CA MET A 469 4.30 -12.58 -24.88
C MET A 469 3.36 -11.39 -25.06
N THR A 470 3.72 -10.21 -24.54
CA THR A 470 2.94 -8.98 -24.69
C THR A 470 2.80 -8.62 -26.17
N ARG A 471 3.88 -8.67 -26.94
CA ARG A 471 3.87 -8.39 -28.39
C ARG A 471 2.98 -9.38 -29.14
N THR A 472 3.06 -10.66 -28.80
CA THR A 472 2.26 -11.72 -29.46
C THR A 472 0.79 -11.58 -29.14
N GLY A 473 0.43 -11.35 -27.88
CA GLY A 473 -0.93 -11.24 -27.40
C GLY A 473 -1.76 -12.52 -27.60
N ILE A 474 -3.03 -12.47 -27.23
CA ILE A 474 -3.99 -13.57 -27.40
C ILE A 474 -5.15 -13.15 -28.30
N LEU A 475 -5.49 -13.97 -29.29
CA LEU A 475 -6.61 -13.72 -30.21
C LEU A 475 -7.95 -13.88 -29.48
N VAL A 476 -8.90 -13.01 -29.79
CA VAL A 476 -10.24 -13.06 -29.19
C VAL A 476 -11.35 -13.02 -30.24
N ASP A 477 -12.42 -13.74 -29.96
CA ASP A 477 -13.66 -13.67 -30.72
C ASP A 477 -14.47 -12.44 -30.28
N ARG A 478 -14.26 -11.33 -30.99
CA ARG A 478 -14.92 -10.05 -30.71
C ARG A 478 -16.43 -10.17 -30.78
N ASP A 479 -16.95 -10.80 -31.82
CA ASP A 479 -18.40 -10.91 -32.05
C ASP A 479 -19.04 -11.78 -30.97
N GLY A 480 -18.37 -12.86 -30.57
CA GLY A 480 -18.77 -13.70 -29.45
C GLY A 480 -18.84 -12.94 -28.12
N ILE A 481 -17.83 -12.10 -27.81
CA ILE A 481 -17.83 -11.24 -26.60
C ILE A 481 -18.97 -10.23 -26.66
N GLU A 482 -19.24 -9.61 -27.82
CA GLU A 482 -20.35 -8.68 -27.99
C GLU A 482 -21.72 -9.37 -27.80
N ALA A 483 -21.89 -10.57 -28.36
CA ALA A 483 -23.10 -11.37 -28.19
C ALA A 483 -23.31 -11.81 -26.73
N PHE A 484 -22.24 -12.22 -26.06
CA PHE A 484 -22.26 -12.51 -24.62
C PHE A 484 -22.66 -11.27 -23.80
N GLY A 485 -22.16 -10.10 -24.13
CA GLY A 485 -22.53 -8.84 -23.50
C GLY A 485 -23.99 -8.48 -23.69
N LEU A 486 -24.56 -8.72 -24.86
CA LEU A 486 -25.99 -8.53 -25.11
C LEU A 486 -26.82 -9.42 -24.19
N ARG A 487 -26.47 -10.72 -24.08
CA ARG A 487 -27.15 -11.65 -23.17
C ARG A 487 -27.06 -11.19 -21.72
N MET A 488 -25.85 -10.78 -21.26
CA MET A 488 -25.67 -10.28 -19.89
C MET A 488 -26.51 -9.04 -19.58
N ARG A 489 -26.68 -8.13 -20.52
CA ARG A 489 -27.53 -6.95 -20.35
C ARG A 489 -29.02 -7.31 -20.28
N SER A 490 -29.47 -8.31 -21.04
CA SER A 490 -30.84 -8.83 -20.92
C SER A 490 -31.08 -9.41 -19.52
N GLU A 491 -30.22 -10.32 -19.06
CA GLU A 491 -30.28 -10.93 -17.73
C GLU A 491 -30.26 -9.87 -16.62
N LEU A 492 -29.37 -8.88 -16.73
CA LEU A 492 -29.30 -7.74 -15.81
C LEU A 492 -30.61 -6.99 -15.70
N SER A 493 -31.28 -6.75 -16.85
CA SER A 493 -32.55 -6.02 -16.88
C SER A 493 -33.68 -6.83 -16.22
N GLU A 494 -33.68 -8.15 -16.41
CA GLU A 494 -34.67 -9.04 -15.79
C GLU A 494 -34.49 -9.11 -14.28
N VAL A 495 -33.25 -9.31 -13.82
CA VAL A 495 -32.93 -9.34 -12.36
C VAL A 495 -33.26 -7.97 -11.73
N LEU A 496 -32.91 -6.86 -12.38
CA LEU A 496 -33.21 -5.52 -11.88
C LEU A 496 -34.74 -5.31 -11.76
N ALA A 497 -35.52 -5.78 -12.72
CA ALA A 497 -36.98 -5.68 -12.66
C ALA A 497 -37.57 -6.47 -11.47
N ARG A 498 -37.02 -7.68 -11.17
CA ARG A 498 -37.41 -8.44 -9.96
C ARG A 498 -37.08 -7.69 -8.69
N ILE A 499 -35.84 -7.18 -8.57
CA ILE A 499 -35.38 -6.38 -7.42
C ILE A 499 -36.30 -5.15 -7.23
N GLN A 500 -36.62 -4.43 -8.29
CA GLN A 500 -37.47 -3.25 -8.22
C GLN A 500 -38.92 -3.60 -7.82
N MET A 501 -39.42 -4.75 -8.25
CA MET A 501 -40.73 -5.25 -7.84
C MET A 501 -40.74 -5.61 -6.34
N GLU A 502 -39.75 -6.33 -5.86
CA GLU A 502 -39.64 -6.72 -4.46
C GLU A 502 -39.40 -5.54 -3.51
N THR A 503 -38.63 -4.56 -3.93
CA THR A 503 -38.36 -3.33 -3.14
C THR A 503 -39.50 -2.29 -3.28
N GLY A 504 -40.39 -2.44 -4.23
CA GLY A 504 -41.44 -1.47 -4.52
C GLY A 504 -40.92 -0.13 -5.07
N SER A 505 -39.67 -0.07 -5.53
CA SER A 505 -39.04 1.17 -5.99
C SER A 505 -38.32 1.00 -7.31
N THR A 506 -38.74 1.72 -8.33
CA THR A 506 -38.10 1.77 -9.65
C THR A 506 -36.77 2.56 -9.66
N SER A 507 -36.50 3.34 -8.60
CA SER A 507 -35.25 4.11 -8.45
C SER A 507 -34.22 3.42 -7.56
N PHE A 508 -34.54 2.23 -7.06
CA PHE A 508 -33.59 1.47 -6.22
C PHE A 508 -32.38 1.02 -7.03
N ASN A 509 -31.19 1.34 -6.51
CA ASN A 509 -29.92 0.97 -7.14
C ASN A 509 -29.21 -0.11 -6.30
N PRO A 510 -29.16 -1.38 -6.76
CA PRO A 510 -28.49 -2.49 -6.06
C PRO A 510 -26.98 -2.30 -5.89
N ASN A 511 -26.37 -1.40 -6.67
CA ASN A 511 -24.94 -1.05 -6.56
C ASN A 511 -24.67 0.06 -5.53
N SER A 512 -25.70 0.71 -4.97
CA SER A 512 -25.53 1.71 -3.92
C SER A 512 -25.44 1.06 -2.54
N PRO A 513 -24.27 1.01 -1.87
CA PRO A 513 -24.15 0.40 -0.55
C PRO A 513 -25.08 1.04 0.48
N LYS A 514 -25.37 2.34 0.33
CA LYS A 514 -26.24 3.07 1.23
C LYS A 514 -27.69 2.62 1.06
N GLN A 515 -28.26 2.69 -0.16
CA GLN A 515 -29.63 2.28 -0.42
C GLN A 515 -29.86 0.81 -0.07
N LEU A 516 -28.87 -0.03 -0.39
CA LEU A 516 -28.93 -1.46 -0.08
C LEU A 516 -28.91 -1.72 1.44
N GLY A 517 -28.06 -1.03 2.18
CA GLY A 517 -28.01 -1.15 3.64
C GLY A 517 -29.31 -0.70 4.32
N GLU A 518 -29.88 0.44 3.86
CA GLU A 518 -31.18 0.94 4.34
C GLU A 518 -32.31 -0.05 4.05
N MET A 519 -32.35 -0.63 2.82
CA MET A 519 -33.36 -1.59 2.44
C MET A 519 -33.26 -2.89 3.24
N LEU A 520 -32.11 -3.53 3.25
CA LEU A 520 -31.95 -4.85 3.88
C LEU A 520 -32.05 -4.80 5.41
N PHE A 521 -31.43 -3.81 6.03
CA PHE A 521 -31.26 -3.81 7.49
C PHE A 521 -32.22 -2.89 8.22
N ASP A 522 -32.58 -1.74 7.65
CA ASP A 522 -33.49 -0.80 8.30
C ASP A 522 -34.95 -1.03 7.88
N THR A 523 -35.24 -1.40 6.63
CA THR A 523 -36.61 -1.61 6.13
C THR A 523 -37.07 -3.06 6.32
N MET A 524 -36.26 -4.04 5.88
CA MET A 524 -36.59 -5.48 6.00
C MET A 524 -36.20 -6.09 7.33
N GLY A 525 -35.35 -5.43 8.12
CA GLY A 525 -34.92 -5.90 9.44
C GLY A 525 -34.06 -7.16 9.41
N LEU A 526 -33.33 -7.41 8.32
CA LEU A 526 -32.46 -8.58 8.22
C LEU A 526 -31.31 -8.51 9.20
N PRO A 527 -30.71 -9.65 9.57
CA PRO A 527 -29.53 -9.67 10.44
C PRO A 527 -28.39 -8.85 9.81
N HIS A 528 -27.93 -7.84 10.51
CA HIS A 528 -26.85 -6.96 10.03
C HIS A 528 -25.47 -7.37 10.55
N GLY A 529 -24.46 -7.16 9.71
CA GLY A 529 -23.05 -7.34 10.08
C GLY A 529 -22.46 -6.07 10.72
N LYS A 530 -21.22 -5.74 10.36
CA LYS A 530 -20.50 -4.57 10.88
C LYS A 530 -21.08 -3.25 10.33
N LYS A 531 -21.25 -2.27 11.20
CA LYS A 531 -21.57 -0.91 10.78
C LYS A 531 -20.28 -0.19 10.37
N THR A 532 -20.27 0.37 9.17
CA THR A 532 -19.18 1.19 8.64
C THR A 532 -19.50 2.66 8.80
N GLN A 533 -18.56 3.56 8.53
CA GLN A 533 -18.82 5.02 8.53
C GLN A 533 -19.87 5.44 7.50
N ARG A 534 -20.11 4.63 6.46
CA ARG A 534 -21.08 4.91 5.39
C ARG A 534 -22.41 4.17 5.56
N GLY A 535 -22.65 3.55 6.71
CA GLY A 535 -23.82 2.71 6.99
C GLY A 535 -23.47 1.24 7.21
N TRP A 536 -24.42 0.34 7.08
CA TRP A 536 -24.23 -1.09 7.21
C TRP A 536 -23.31 -1.64 6.11
N SER A 537 -22.47 -2.61 6.42
CA SER A 537 -21.68 -3.30 5.39
C SER A 537 -22.62 -4.11 4.49
N THR A 538 -22.46 -3.95 3.18
CA THR A 538 -23.10 -4.73 2.13
C THR A 538 -22.05 -5.38 1.23
N ASP A 539 -20.92 -5.79 1.85
CA ASP A 539 -19.87 -6.53 1.16
C ASP A 539 -20.34 -7.94 0.77
N ALA A 540 -19.58 -8.59 -0.09
CA ALA A 540 -19.93 -9.91 -0.60
C ALA A 540 -20.09 -10.94 0.54
N GLU A 541 -19.28 -10.88 1.60
CA GLU A 541 -19.36 -11.80 2.75
C GLU A 541 -20.67 -11.61 3.51
N THR A 542 -21.07 -10.37 3.75
CA THR A 542 -22.33 -10.05 4.42
C THR A 542 -23.53 -10.51 3.61
N LEU A 543 -23.57 -10.21 2.30
CA LEU A 543 -24.67 -10.62 1.43
C LEU A 543 -24.73 -12.14 1.26
N GLU A 544 -23.60 -12.81 1.12
CA GLU A 544 -23.53 -14.26 1.00
C GLU A 544 -24.09 -14.96 2.24
N SER A 545 -23.88 -14.40 3.43
CA SER A 545 -24.47 -14.92 4.68
C SER A 545 -26.00 -14.76 4.74
N LEU A 546 -26.57 -13.97 3.86
CA LEU A 546 -28.01 -13.68 3.75
C LEU A 546 -28.61 -14.24 2.45
N ARG A 547 -27.91 -15.12 1.75
CA ARG A 547 -28.32 -15.66 0.43
C ARG A 547 -29.69 -16.33 0.44
N ASP A 548 -30.12 -16.88 1.55
CA ASP A 548 -31.42 -17.54 1.69
C ASP A 548 -32.63 -16.59 1.50
N TYR A 549 -32.39 -15.28 1.51
CA TYR A 549 -33.45 -14.31 1.24
C TYR A 549 -33.51 -14.01 -0.26
N PRO A 550 -34.69 -14.15 -0.94
CA PRO A 550 -34.82 -14.00 -2.40
C PRO A 550 -34.25 -12.68 -2.92
N LEU A 551 -34.55 -11.55 -2.30
CA LEU A 551 -33.99 -10.24 -2.68
C LEU A 551 -32.47 -10.23 -2.63
N VAL A 552 -31.85 -10.88 -1.64
CA VAL A 552 -30.38 -10.91 -1.51
C VAL A 552 -29.76 -11.77 -2.60
N GLU A 553 -30.39 -12.92 -2.93
CA GLU A 553 -29.95 -13.76 -4.05
C GLU A 553 -29.99 -12.99 -5.37
N ASP A 554 -31.11 -12.28 -5.66
CA ASP A 554 -31.22 -11.43 -6.85
C ASP A 554 -30.18 -10.28 -6.86
N ILE A 555 -29.87 -9.67 -5.71
CA ILE A 555 -28.82 -8.65 -5.61
C ILE A 555 -27.43 -9.24 -5.87
N LEU A 556 -27.13 -10.43 -5.34
CA LEU A 556 -25.88 -11.13 -5.61
C LEU A 556 -25.73 -11.45 -7.10
N GLN A 557 -26.80 -11.96 -7.71
CA GLN A 557 -26.87 -12.25 -9.15
C GLN A 557 -26.69 -10.98 -9.99
N TYR A 558 -27.39 -9.91 -9.66
CA TYR A 558 -27.26 -8.61 -10.33
C TYR A 558 -25.82 -8.10 -10.29
N ARG A 559 -25.19 -8.11 -9.13
CA ARG A 559 -23.79 -7.68 -8.98
C ARG A 559 -22.81 -8.57 -9.76
N ALA A 560 -23.05 -9.86 -9.81
CA ALA A 560 -22.24 -10.78 -10.61
C ALA A 560 -22.35 -10.47 -12.12
N TYR A 561 -23.56 -10.32 -12.64
CA TYR A 561 -23.79 -9.96 -14.04
C TYR A 561 -23.24 -8.57 -14.38
N GLN A 562 -23.45 -7.59 -13.50
CA GLN A 562 -22.93 -6.24 -13.68
C GLN A 562 -21.40 -6.24 -13.76
N LYS A 563 -20.73 -7.00 -12.89
CA LYS A 563 -19.28 -7.14 -12.92
C LYS A 563 -18.80 -7.82 -14.20
N LEU A 564 -19.48 -8.89 -14.64
CA LEU A 564 -19.14 -9.59 -15.88
C LEU A 564 -19.28 -8.65 -17.08
N ASN A 565 -20.38 -7.92 -17.19
CA ASN A 565 -20.59 -7.00 -18.30
C ASN A 565 -19.60 -5.83 -18.29
N SER A 566 -19.50 -5.08 -17.17
CA SER A 566 -18.73 -3.84 -17.13
C SER A 566 -17.21 -4.08 -17.13
N THR A 567 -16.73 -5.07 -16.35
CA THR A 567 -15.29 -5.29 -16.20
C THR A 567 -14.73 -6.14 -17.33
N TYR A 568 -15.44 -7.22 -17.69
CA TYR A 568 -14.89 -8.17 -18.66
C TYR A 568 -15.39 -7.91 -20.08
N VAL A 569 -16.70 -7.78 -20.32
CA VAL A 569 -17.19 -7.53 -21.69
C VAL A 569 -16.74 -6.16 -22.19
N GLU A 570 -17.19 -5.09 -21.53
CA GLU A 570 -16.87 -3.72 -21.98
C GLU A 570 -15.40 -3.39 -21.84
N GLY A 571 -14.74 -3.95 -20.79
CA GLY A 571 -13.32 -3.77 -20.56
C GLY A 571 -12.46 -4.42 -21.64
N LEU A 572 -12.77 -5.66 -22.03
CA LEU A 572 -12.05 -6.40 -23.08
C LEU A 572 -12.26 -5.78 -24.46
N LEU A 573 -13.51 -5.48 -24.81
CA LEU A 573 -13.82 -4.89 -26.14
C LEU A 573 -13.09 -3.57 -26.43
N LYS A 574 -12.75 -2.80 -25.39
CA LYS A 574 -12.02 -1.52 -25.51
C LYS A 574 -10.53 -1.70 -25.82
N VAL A 575 -9.96 -2.87 -25.51
CA VAL A 575 -8.51 -3.14 -25.58
C VAL A 575 -8.13 -4.15 -26.63
N ILE A 576 -9.10 -4.63 -27.44
CA ILE A 576 -8.81 -5.45 -28.62
C ILE A 576 -8.10 -4.56 -29.65
N ALA A 577 -6.88 -4.95 -30.03
CA ALA A 577 -6.10 -4.26 -31.03
C ALA A 577 -6.59 -4.50 -32.47
N GLU A 578 -6.00 -3.81 -33.44
CA GLU A 578 -6.38 -3.93 -34.86
C GLU A 578 -6.16 -5.33 -35.44
N ASP A 579 -5.21 -6.09 -34.90
CA ASP A 579 -4.93 -7.49 -35.26
C ASP A 579 -5.92 -8.50 -34.64
N GLY A 580 -6.92 -8.03 -33.91
CA GLY A 580 -7.92 -8.83 -33.19
C GLY A 580 -7.41 -9.47 -31.89
N ARG A 581 -6.22 -9.11 -31.43
CA ARG A 581 -5.62 -9.65 -30.21
C ARG A 581 -5.72 -8.69 -29.03
N ILE A 582 -5.58 -9.24 -27.86
CA ILE A 582 -5.40 -8.49 -26.60
C ILE A 582 -3.94 -8.64 -26.18
N HIS A 583 -3.24 -7.52 -26.07
CA HIS A 583 -1.85 -7.41 -25.66
C HIS A 583 -1.79 -6.99 -24.18
N THR A 584 -1.99 -7.93 -23.27
CA THR A 584 -1.86 -7.65 -21.83
C THR A 584 -0.41 -7.32 -21.49
N ARG A 585 -0.23 -6.37 -20.58
CA ARG A 585 1.09 -6.08 -20.02
C ARG A 585 1.34 -6.95 -18.80
N PHE A 586 2.45 -7.67 -18.81
CA PHE A 586 2.92 -8.42 -17.64
C PHE A 586 3.89 -7.57 -16.83
N ASN A 587 3.63 -7.45 -15.50
CA ASN A 587 4.47 -6.70 -14.59
C ASN A 587 5.27 -7.67 -13.71
N GLN A 588 6.59 -7.50 -13.75
CA GLN A 588 7.54 -8.33 -13.01
C GLN A 588 7.88 -7.74 -11.64
N THR A 589 7.67 -6.44 -11.44
CA THR A 589 8.17 -5.67 -10.29
C THR A 589 7.10 -5.17 -9.33
N GLU A 590 5.86 -5.69 -9.38
CA GLU A 590 4.77 -5.21 -8.53
C GLU A 590 4.50 -6.08 -7.30
N ALA A 591 4.57 -7.39 -7.45
CA ALA A 591 4.17 -8.29 -6.37
C ALA A 591 5.33 -8.60 -5.42
N ARG A 592 5.17 -8.29 -4.13
CA ARG A 592 6.18 -8.57 -3.09
C ARG A 592 6.53 -10.05 -2.90
N THR A 593 5.75 -10.95 -3.48
CA THR A 593 5.94 -12.40 -3.41
C THR A 593 6.75 -12.97 -4.56
N GLY A 594 7.17 -12.16 -5.53
CA GLY A 594 7.80 -12.62 -6.75
C GLY A 594 6.82 -13.04 -7.86
N ARG A 595 5.50 -13.07 -7.59
CA ARG A 595 4.49 -13.39 -8.61
C ARG A 595 4.44 -12.32 -9.70
N LEU A 596 4.10 -12.73 -10.92
CA LEU A 596 3.74 -11.81 -11.98
C LEU A 596 2.36 -11.22 -11.74
N SER A 597 2.14 -10.00 -12.17
CA SER A 597 0.81 -9.43 -12.32
C SER A 597 0.57 -9.08 -13.80
N SER A 598 -0.69 -8.91 -14.16
CA SER A 598 -1.08 -8.54 -15.51
C SER A 598 -2.03 -7.34 -15.44
N ASP A 599 -1.85 -6.38 -16.34
CA ASP A 599 -2.73 -5.21 -16.44
C ASP A 599 -2.98 -4.81 -17.91
N ASN A 600 -3.94 -3.94 -18.11
CA ASN A 600 -4.35 -3.36 -19.39
C ASN A 600 -4.63 -4.39 -20.52
N PRO A 601 -5.49 -5.41 -20.31
CA PRO A 601 -6.33 -5.72 -19.15
C PRO A 601 -5.68 -6.77 -18.24
N ASN A 602 -6.17 -6.94 -17.01
CA ASN A 602 -5.73 -8.05 -16.16
C ASN A 602 -6.40 -9.36 -16.60
N LEU A 603 -5.71 -10.17 -17.37
CA LEU A 603 -6.19 -11.47 -17.84
C LEU A 603 -6.09 -12.58 -16.78
N GLN A 604 -5.29 -12.39 -15.72
CA GLN A 604 -5.15 -13.37 -14.63
C GLN A 604 -6.38 -13.41 -13.72
N ASN A 605 -7.29 -12.44 -13.84
CA ASN A 605 -8.50 -12.36 -13.02
C ASN A 605 -9.78 -12.78 -13.76
N ILE A 606 -9.68 -13.38 -14.96
CA ILE A 606 -10.84 -13.90 -15.68
C ILE A 606 -11.45 -15.05 -14.88
N PRO A 607 -12.76 -14.96 -14.50
CA PRO A 607 -13.35 -15.92 -13.59
C PRO A 607 -13.38 -17.33 -14.17
N ILE A 608 -13.12 -18.33 -13.32
CA ILE A 608 -13.20 -19.74 -13.68
C ILE A 608 -14.22 -20.51 -12.82
N ARG A 609 -14.48 -20.02 -11.60
CA ARG A 609 -15.28 -20.77 -10.61
C ARG A 609 -16.79 -20.76 -10.86
N THR A 610 -17.27 -19.78 -11.60
CA THR A 610 -18.69 -19.66 -11.94
C THR A 610 -18.90 -20.09 -13.38
N GLU A 611 -19.99 -20.76 -13.66
CA GLU A 611 -20.33 -21.23 -15.00
C GLU A 611 -20.32 -20.09 -16.04
N LEU A 612 -20.95 -18.96 -15.71
CA LEU A 612 -20.95 -17.78 -16.58
C LEU A 612 -19.57 -17.13 -16.74
N GLY A 613 -18.77 -17.15 -15.68
CA GLY A 613 -17.42 -16.62 -15.72
C GLY A 613 -16.48 -17.47 -16.59
N SER A 614 -16.58 -18.80 -16.49
CA SER A 614 -15.78 -19.72 -17.29
C SER A 614 -16.11 -19.63 -18.78
N GLN A 615 -17.38 -19.35 -19.14
CA GLN A 615 -17.79 -19.14 -20.54
C GLN A 615 -17.02 -18.01 -21.22
N LEU A 616 -16.53 -17.01 -20.50
CA LEU A 616 -15.69 -15.96 -21.08
C LEU A 616 -14.38 -16.50 -21.67
N ARG A 617 -13.84 -17.58 -21.14
CA ARG A 617 -12.62 -18.21 -21.63
C ARG A 617 -12.81 -18.82 -23.02
N ALA A 618 -14.05 -19.16 -23.42
CA ALA A 618 -14.34 -19.67 -24.76
C ALA A 618 -14.11 -18.64 -25.88
N TYR A 619 -14.12 -17.35 -25.55
CA TYR A 619 -13.87 -16.27 -26.51
C TYR A 619 -12.39 -15.89 -26.66
N PHE A 620 -11.49 -16.51 -25.90
CA PHE A 620 -10.07 -16.44 -26.14
C PHE A 620 -9.68 -17.64 -27.00
N ILE A 621 -9.41 -17.38 -28.26
CA ILE A 621 -9.35 -18.41 -29.31
C ILE A 621 -7.94 -18.54 -29.89
N ALA A 622 -7.62 -19.70 -30.44
CA ALA A 622 -6.41 -19.88 -31.22
C ALA A 622 -6.58 -19.25 -32.61
N LYS A 623 -5.48 -18.80 -33.19
CA LYS A 623 -5.41 -18.40 -34.64
C LYS A 623 -5.91 -19.54 -35.55
N PRO A 624 -6.58 -19.24 -36.66
CA PRO A 624 -6.95 -20.27 -37.64
C PRO A 624 -5.77 -21.18 -38.04
N GLY A 625 -5.95 -22.48 -37.96
CA GLY A 625 -4.88 -23.50 -38.20
C GLY A 625 -4.01 -23.78 -36.98
N CYS A 626 -4.31 -23.12 -35.83
CA CYS A 626 -3.61 -23.35 -34.58
C CYS A 626 -4.56 -23.91 -33.49
N VAL A 627 -3.98 -24.30 -32.38
CA VAL A 627 -4.63 -24.67 -31.12
C VAL A 627 -3.94 -23.97 -29.96
N LEU A 628 -4.64 -23.81 -28.86
CA LEU A 628 -4.05 -23.48 -27.57
C LEU A 628 -3.62 -24.78 -26.90
N VAL A 629 -2.41 -24.78 -26.39
CA VAL A 629 -1.86 -25.85 -25.55
C VAL A 629 -1.66 -25.25 -24.18
N ASP A 630 -2.41 -25.73 -23.23
CA ASP A 630 -2.41 -25.29 -21.83
C ASP A 630 -1.73 -26.33 -20.96
N ALA A 631 -0.86 -25.88 -20.07
CA ALA A 631 -0.22 -26.74 -19.08
C ALA A 631 -0.29 -26.08 -17.70
N ASP A 632 -1.01 -26.73 -16.77
CA ASP A 632 -1.17 -26.27 -15.38
C ASP A 632 -0.41 -27.18 -14.41
N TYR A 633 0.29 -26.59 -13.43
CA TYR A 633 0.95 -27.36 -12.39
C TYR A 633 -0.05 -27.96 -11.42
N SER A 634 0.00 -29.27 -11.30
CA SER A 634 -0.82 -29.98 -10.32
C SER A 634 -0.30 -29.78 -8.90
N GLN A 635 -0.95 -28.87 -8.13
CA GLN A 635 -0.72 -28.62 -6.69
C GLN A 635 0.72 -28.26 -6.33
N ILE A 636 1.35 -27.38 -7.11
CA ILE A 636 2.76 -26.99 -6.94
C ILE A 636 3.11 -26.54 -5.52
N GLU A 637 2.27 -25.73 -4.88
CA GLU A 637 2.55 -25.19 -3.53
C GLU A 637 2.61 -26.32 -2.47
N LEU A 638 1.77 -27.35 -2.58
CA LEU A 638 1.81 -28.49 -1.66
C LEU A 638 3.00 -29.41 -1.93
N ARG A 639 3.43 -29.55 -3.18
CA ARG A 639 4.65 -30.29 -3.55
C ARG A 639 5.89 -29.59 -3.01
N ILE A 640 5.94 -28.27 -3.12
CA ILE A 640 7.01 -27.43 -2.53
C ILE A 640 7.00 -27.57 -1.01
N LEU A 641 5.84 -27.51 -0.36
CA LEU A 641 5.71 -27.74 1.08
C LEU A 641 6.25 -29.12 1.49
N ALA A 642 5.88 -30.19 0.77
CA ALA A 642 6.37 -31.54 1.02
C ALA A 642 7.90 -31.66 0.86
N HIS A 643 8.47 -30.95 -0.12
CA HIS A 643 9.92 -30.90 -0.32
C HIS A 643 10.63 -30.17 0.82
N ILE A 644 10.19 -28.95 1.13
CA ILE A 644 10.83 -28.08 2.14
C ILE A 644 10.75 -28.71 3.53
N THR A 645 9.60 -29.26 3.91
CA THR A 645 9.40 -29.84 5.25
C THR A 645 10.03 -31.21 5.39
N GLY A 646 10.25 -31.91 4.31
CA GLY A 646 10.69 -33.29 4.33
C GLY A 646 9.67 -34.22 4.99
N ASP A 647 8.38 -33.88 4.97
CA ASP A 647 7.32 -34.72 5.55
C ASP A 647 7.13 -35.98 4.69
N GLU A 648 7.43 -37.13 5.29
CA GLU A 648 7.49 -38.42 4.59
C GLU A 648 6.11 -38.85 4.05
N HIS A 649 5.05 -38.51 4.79
CA HIS A 649 3.69 -38.87 4.40
C HIS A 649 3.24 -38.05 3.18
N MET A 650 3.52 -36.75 3.20
CA MET A 650 3.22 -35.89 2.05
C MET A 650 4.05 -36.32 0.82
N GLN A 651 5.35 -36.59 1.03
CA GLN A 651 6.22 -37.04 -0.05
C GLN A 651 5.78 -38.37 -0.63
N GLN A 652 5.39 -39.32 0.21
CA GLN A 652 4.90 -40.63 -0.23
C GLN A 652 3.60 -40.52 -1.01
N ALA A 653 2.64 -39.70 -0.56
CA ALA A 653 1.38 -39.51 -1.26
C ALA A 653 1.63 -38.93 -2.68
N PHE A 654 2.53 -37.97 -2.84
CA PHE A 654 2.87 -37.44 -4.16
C PHE A 654 3.66 -38.41 -5.05
N ARG A 655 4.54 -39.25 -4.46
CA ARG A 655 5.31 -40.25 -5.23
C ARG A 655 4.44 -41.43 -5.68
N SER A 656 3.43 -41.79 -4.88
CA SER A 656 2.49 -42.87 -5.24
C SER A 656 1.37 -42.41 -6.19
N GLY A 657 1.30 -41.11 -6.50
CA GLY A 657 0.22 -40.53 -7.31
C GLY A 657 -1.13 -40.47 -6.58
N GLU A 658 -1.14 -40.61 -5.24
CA GLU A 658 -2.36 -40.46 -4.45
C GLU A 658 -2.86 -39.01 -4.43
N ASP A 659 -4.18 -38.86 -4.36
CA ASP A 659 -4.81 -37.58 -4.13
C ASP A 659 -4.47 -37.08 -2.71
N ILE A 660 -3.57 -36.10 -2.63
CA ILE A 660 -3.10 -35.53 -1.36
C ILE A 660 -4.25 -35.04 -0.47
N HIS A 661 -5.30 -34.47 -1.05
CA HIS A 661 -6.46 -34.01 -0.27
C HIS A 661 -7.27 -35.15 0.28
N ARG A 662 -7.35 -36.24 -0.46
CA ARG A 662 -8.00 -37.48 0.00
C ARG A 662 -7.17 -38.18 1.08
N SER A 663 -5.86 -38.25 0.90
CA SER A 663 -4.93 -38.80 1.90
C SER A 663 -4.93 -37.95 3.19
N THR A 664 -4.90 -36.63 3.05
CA THR A 664 -5.04 -35.71 4.19
C THR A 664 -6.38 -35.91 4.92
N ALA A 665 -7.48 -36.00 4.15
CA ALA A 665 -8.82 -36.25 4.72
C ALA A 665 -8.87 -37.53 5.54
N ALA A 666 -8.35 -38.64 5.00
CA ALA A 666 -8.29 -39.92 5.67
C ALA A 666 -7.61 -39.80 7.03
N LYS A 667 -6.50 -39.08 7.11
CA LYS A 667 -5.73 -38.85 8.34
C LYS A 667 -6.43 -37.95 9.34
N ILE A 668 -6.92 -36.79 8.90
CA ILE A 668 -7.54 -35.78 9.79
C ILE A 668 -8.83 -36.32 10.42
N TYR A 669 -9.64 -37.04 9.62
CA TYR A 669 -10.91 -37.58 10.03
C TYR A 669 -10.80 -39.02 10.57
N ASN A 670 -9.58 -39.60 10.55
CA ASN A 670 -9.31 -41.01 10.95
C ASN A 670 -10.22 -42.02 10.22
N LEU A 671 -10.26 -41.87 8.88
CA LEU A 671 -11.08 -42.71 7.99
C LEU A 671 -10.18 -43.52 7.04
N PRO A 672 -10.60 -44.71 6.60
CA PRO A 672 -9.94 -45.37 5.47
C PRO A 672 -10.14 -44.54 4.19
N LEU A 673 -9.19 -44.62 3.26
CA LEU A 673 -9.18 -43.82 2.01
C LEU A 673 -10.49 -43.98 1.21
N GLU A 674 -11.06 -45.16 1.19
CA GLU A 674 -12.28 -45.48 0.45
C GLU A 674 -13.53 -44.85 1.06
N ALA A 675 -13.50 -44.53 2.35
CA ALA A 675 -14.61 -43.85 3.04
C ALA A 675 -14.57 -42.32 2.91
N VAL A 676 -13.55 -41.75 2.27
CA VAL A 676 -13.44 -40.30 2.05
C VAL A 676 -14.39 -39.89 0.94
N THR A 677 -15.48 -39.21 1.33
CA THR A 677 -16.45 -38.64 0.37
C THR A 677 -15.91 -37.36 -0.29
N SER A 678 -16.51 -36.95 -1.40
CA SER A 678 -16.14 -35.68 -2.10
C SER A 678 -16.24 -34.44 -1.19
N ARG A 679 -17.22 -34.43 -0.27
CA ARG A 679 -17.39 -33.32 0.71
C ARG A 679 -16.22 -33.28 1.70
N ILE A 680 -15.85 -34.45 2.26
CA ILE A 680 -14.74 -34.53 3.21
C ILE A 680 -13.42 -34.19 2.51
N ARG A 681 -13.22 -34.65 1.27
CA ARG A 681 -12.08 -34.28 0.44
C ARG A 681 -12.00 -32.76 0.23
N SER A 682 -13.13 -32.12 -0.08
CA SER A 682 -13.19 -30.65 -0.26
C SER A 682 -12.87 -29.90 1.04
N SER A 683 -13.34 -30.40 2.19
CA SER A 683 -12.97 -29.83 3.50
C SER A 683 -11.47 -29.96 3.75
N ALA A 684 -10.87 -31.11 3.45
CA ALA A 684 -9.42 -31.33 3.59
C ALA A 684 -8.61 -30.43 2.61
N LYS A 685 -9.13 -30.17 1.41
CA LYS A 685 -8.54 -29.18 0.48
C LYS A 685 -8.49 -27.79 1.12
N ALA A 686 -9.60 -27.34 1.71
CA ALA A 686 -9.66 -26.05 2.39
C ALA A 686 -8.74 -26.01 3.63
N ILE A 687 -8.58 -27.11 4.35
CA ILE A 687 -7.68 -27.22 5.50
C ILE A 687 -6.21 -27.15 5.04
N ASN A 688 -5.81 -27.91 4.01
CA ASN A 688 -4.45 -27.90 3.45
C ASN A 688 -4.02 -26.47 3.08
N PHE A 689 -4.85 -25.78 2.29
CA PHE A 689 -4.57 -24.38 1.90
C PHE A 689 -4.70 -23.42 3.09
N GLY A 690 -5.69 -23.64 3.97
CA GLY A 690 -5.88 -22.80 5.15
C GLY A 690 -4.66 -22.75 6.06
N ILE A 691 -4.05 -23.90 6.30
CA ILE A 691 -2.84 -24.02 7.13
C ILE A 691 -1.66 -23.36 6.43
N MET A 692 -1.46 -23.67 5.18
CA MET A 692 -0.39 -23.09 4.36
C MET A 692 -0.47 -21.55 4.35
N TYR A 693 -1.70 -21.00 4.25
CA TYR A 693 -1.94 -19.55 4.29
C TYR A 693 -2.06 -18.96 5.70
N GLY A 694 -1.83 -19.76 6.75
CA GLY A 694 -1.89 -19.31 8.13
C GLY A 694 -3.28 -18.84 8.58
N LYS A 695 -4.36 -19.45 8.02
CA LYS A 695 -5.73 -19.19 8.47
C LYS A 695 -5.95 -19.74 9.87
N GLY A 696 -6.54 -18.93 10.75
CA GLY A 696 -6.98 -19.40 12.07
C GLY A 696 -8.32 -20.13 12.01
N ALA A 697 -8.69 -20.79 13.12
CA ALA A 697 -9.92 -21.58 13.26
C ALA A 697 -11.19 -20.83 12.85
N TYR A 698 -11.30 -19.54 13.17
CA TYR A 698 -12.45 -18.71 12.80
C TYR A 698 -12.62 -18.57 11.27
N SER A 699 -11.52 -18.30 10.56
CA SER A 699 -11.57 -18.19 9.10
C SER A 699 -11.86 -19.52 8.42
N LEU A 700 -11.21 -20.60 8.93
CA LEU A 700 -11.41 -21.94 8.41
C LEU A 700 -12.84 -22.43 8.64
N SER A 701 -13.45 -22.15 9.80
CA SER A 701 -14.82 -22.58 10.11
C SER A 701 -15.83 -22.05 9.09
N LYS A 702 -15.63 -20.82 8.60
CA LYS A 702 -16.46 -20.23 7.54
C LYS A 702 -16.24 -20.91 6.19
N ASP A 703 -14.99 -21.23 5.84
CA ASP A 703 -14.66 -21.86 4.55
C ASP A 703 -15.26 -23.26 4.40
N ILE A 704 -15.32 -24.01 5.50
CA ILE A 704 -15.81 -25.42 5.47
C ILE A 704 -17.20 -25.61 6.09
N GLY A 705 -17.84 -24.53 6.56
CA GLY A 705 -19.20 -24.55 7.08
C GLY A 705 -19.37 -25.34 8.38
N VAL A 706 -18.39 -25.25 9.31
CA VAL A 706 -18.42 -25.93 10.61
C VAL A 706 -18.27 -24.92 11.76
N SER A 707 -18.46 -25.35 12.99
CA SER A 707 -18.21 -24.50 14.17
C SER A 707 -16.72 -24.18 14.32
N VAL A 708 -16.41 -23.05 14.97
CA VAL A 708 -15.01 -22.64 15.25
C VAL A 708 -14.27 -23.71 16.06
N LYS A 709 -14.97 -24.38 16.97
CA LYS A 709 -14.40 -25.44 17.78
C LYS A 709 -14.01 -26.69 16.96
N GLU A 710 -14.83 -27.06 15.99
CA GLU A 710 -14.53 -28.14 15.05
C GLU A 710 -13.37 -27.78 14.11
N ALA A 711 -13.36 -26.55 13.58
CA ALA A 711 -12.25 -26.06 12.77
C ALA A 711 -10.92 -26.05 13.55
N ASP A 712 -10.94 -25.66 14.82
CA ASP A 712 -9.76 -25.72 15.69
C ASP A 712 -9.28 -27.19 15.92
N ALA A 713 -10.21 -28.11 16.10
CA ALA A 713 -9.88 -29.54 16.21
C ALA A 713 -9.25 -30.06 14.90
N PHE A 714 -9.77 -29.67 13.73
CA PHE A 714 -9.19 -30.07 12.45
C PHE A 714 -7.78 -29.51 12.24
N LEU A 715 -7.55 -28.25 12.61
CA LEU A 715 -6.21 -27.65 12.56
C LEU A 715 -5.23 -28.43 13.45
N LYS A 716 -5.62 -28.75 14.68
CA LYS A 716 -4.79 -29.53 15.62
C LYS A 716 -4.52 -30.93 15.10
N ASN A 717 -5.54 -31.62 14.57
CA ASN A 717 -5.38 -32.95 13.99
C ASN A 717 -4.44 -32.95 12.78
N TYR A 718 -4.53 -31.92 11.94
CA TYR A 718 -3.61 -31.75 10.81
C TYR A 718 -2.16 -31.59 11.28
N LEU A 719 -1.92 -30.64 12.21
CA LEU A 719 -0.58 -30.39 12.72
C LEU A 719 0.00 -31.62 13.48
N ALA A 720 -0.86 -32.40 14.10
CA ALA A 720 -0.46 -33.70 14.71
C ALA A 720 -0.18 -34.77 13.66
N ALA A 721 -0.94 -34.80 12.55
CA ALA A 721 -0.73 -35.75 11.45
C ALA A 721 0.52 -35.41 10.60
N PHE A 722 0.90 -34.12 10.54
CA PHE A 722 2.05 -33.63 9.78
C PHE A 722 3.01 -32.81 10.69
N PRO A 723 3.71 -33.43 11.64
CA PRO A 723 4.51 -32.71 12.64
C PRO A 723 5.70 -31.97 12.05
N LYS A 724 6.25 -32.43 10.90
CA LYS A 724 7.32 -31.74 10.21
C LYS A 724 6.84 -30.42 9.58
N VAL A 725 5.59 -30.34 9.15
CA VAL A 725 4.96 -29.10 8.66
C VAL A 725 4.83 -28.09 9.80
N SER A 726 4.33 -28.53 10.97
CA SER A 726 4.24 -27.65 12.16
C SER A 726 5.61 -27.11 12.56
N GLY A 727 6.60 -28.00 12.71
CA GLY A 727 7.96 -27.62 13.08
C GLY A 727 8.62 -26.64 12.09
N TYR A 728 8.39 -26.84 10.80
CA TYR A 728 8.86 -25.91 9.76
C TYR A 728 8.22 -24.52 9.92
N MET A 729 6.91 -24.44 10.10
CA MET A 729 6.21 -23.16 10.25
C MET A 729 6.71 -22.36 11.45
N ASP A 730 6.89 -23.01 12.58
CA ASP A 730 7.38 -22.37 13.81
C ASP A 730 8.84 -21.91 13.65
N LYS A 731 9.68 -22.76 13.05
CA LYS A 731 11.07 -22.44 12.75
C LYS A 731 11.16 -21.24 11.79
N THR A 732 10.37 -21.24 10.72
CA THR A 732 10.39 -20.13 9.74
C THR A 732 10.06 -18.79 10.38
N ILE A 733 9.09 -18.73 11.30
CA ILE A 733 8.77 -17.51 12.03
C ILE A 733 9.92 -17.10 12.96
N ALA A 734 10.51 -18.07 13.67
CA ALA A 734 11.61 -17.79 14.58
C ALA A 734 12.84 -17.27 13.83
N ASP A 735 13.20 -17.91 12.74
CA ASP A 735 14.33 -17.50 11.87
C ASP A 735 14.06 -16.11 11.26
N ALA A 736 12.84 -15.87 10.76
CA ALA A 736 12.46 -14.58 10.20
C ALA A 736 12.47 -13.44 11.22
N ARG A 737 12.15 -13.71 12.49
CA ARG A 737 12.30 -12.71 13.57
C ARG A 737 13.77 -12.40 13.88
N ALA A 738 14.65 -13.38 13.74
CA ALA A 738 16.06 -13.21 14.01
C ALA A 738 16.80 -12.48 12.89
N CYS A 739 16.51 -12.79 11.62
CA CYS A 739 17.19 -12.20 10.46
C CYS A 739 16.43 -11.03 9.77
N GLY A 740 15.15 -10.84 10.10
CA GLY A 740 14.33 -9.75 9.54
C GLY A 740 13.65 -10.07 8.20
N TYR A 741 13.90 -11.23 7.60
CA TYR A 741 13.33 -11.62 6.30
C TYR A 741 13.02 -13.12 6.21
N VAL A 742 12.32 -13.51 5.16
CA VAL A 742 12.19 -14.90 4.70
C VAL A 742 12.71 -15.03 3.27
N SER A 743 13.09 -16.25 2.87
CA SER A 743 13.58 -16.50 1.50
C SER A 743 12.87 -17.67 0.84
N THR A 744 12.83 -17.64 -0.50
CA THR A 744 12.46 -18.80 -1.33
C THR A 744 13.61 -19.81 -1.44
N LEU A 745 13.36 -20.95 -2.07
CA LEU A 745 14.42 -21.93 -2.38
C LEU A 745 15.44 -21.41 -3.40
N PHE A 746 15.10 -20.35 -4.13
CA PHE A 746 16.00 -19.68 -5.08
C PHE A 746 16.74 -18.48 -4.48
N GLY A 747 16.59 -18.23 -3.18
CA GLY A 747 17.25 -17.13 -2.48
C GLY A 747 16.48 -15.82 -2.44
N ARG A 748 15.38 -15.65 -3.18
CA ARG A 748 14.57 -14.41 -3.16
C ARG A 748 14.18 -14.05 -1.75
N ARG A 749 14.55 -12.85 -1.30
CA ARG A 749 14.29 -12.37 0.06
C ARG A 749 13.06 -11.47 0.11
N ARG A 750 12.32 -11.59 1.20
CA ARG A 750 11.24 -10.67 1.56
C ARG A 750 11.43 -10.19 2.98
N ALA A 751 11.72 -8.92 3.15
CA ALA A 751 11.79 -8.28 4.46
C ALA A 751 10.41 -8.29 5.15
N LEU A 752 10.38 -8.55 6.47
CA LEU A 752 9.15 -8.66 7.27
C LEU A 752 9.26 -7.81 8.56
N PRO A 753 9.29 -6.48 8.45
CA PRO A 753 9.34 -5.61 9.62
C PRO A 753 8.10 -5.76 10.51
N GLU A 754 6.99 -6.30 9.98
CA GLU A 754 5.76 -6.57 10.72
C GLU A 754 5.97 -7.54 11.89
N LEU A 755 6.95 -8.44 11.82
CA LEU A 755 7.22 -9.45 12.85
C LEU A 755 7.66 -8.86 14.19
N THR A 756 8.26 -7.68 14.19
CA THR A 756 8.72 -6.96 15.39
C THR A 756 7.71 -5.93 15.91
N SER A 757 6.57 -5.76 15.21
CA SER A 757 5.55 -4.77 15.58
C SER A 757 4.95 -5.05 16.97
N ALA A 758 4.82 -4.01 17.78
CA ALA A 758 4.09 -4.05 19.06
C ALA A 758 2.59 -4.36 18.86
N ASN A 759 2.03 -3.99 17.70
CA ASN A 759 0.63 -4.27 17.37
C ASN A 759 0.42 -5.75 17.02
N ARG A 760 -0.38 -6.45 17.85
CA ARG A 760 -0.67 -7.87 17.68
C ARG A 760 -1.23 -8.25 16.29
N ASN A 761 -2.08 -7.41 15.70
CA ASN A 761 -2.67 -7.68 14.40
C ASN A 761 -1.66 -7.56 13.26
N ILE A 762 -0.76 -6.56 13.34
CA ILE A 762 0.33 -6.38 12.38
C ILE A 762 1.31 -7.54 12.49
N ARG A 763 1.70 -7.89 13.73
CA ARG A 763 2.59 -9.03 13.98
C ARG A 763 1.99 -10.35 13.48
N ALA A 764 0.72 -10.62 13.74
CA ALA A 764 0.02 -11.80 13.23
C ALA A 764 -0.05 -11.81 11.68
N SER A 765 -0.12 -10.63 11.05
CA SER A 765 -0.01 -10.52 9.60
C SER A 765 1.39 -10.86 9.11
N GLY A 766 2.44 -10.37 9.80
CA GLY A 766 3.83 -10.73 9.53
C GLY A 766 4.08 -12.25 9.64
N GLU A 767 3.54 -12.88 10.67
CA GLU A 767 3.66 -14.34 10.86
C GLU A 767 2.99 -15.13 9.71
N ARG A 768 1.83 -14.69 9.22
CA ARG A 768 1.21 -15.29 8.03
C ARG A 768 2.08 -15.10 6.78
N MET A 769 2.61 -13.91 6.58
CA MET A 769 3.53 -13.64 5.45
C MET A 769 4.79 -14.49 5.54
N ALA A 770 5.34 -14.68 6.74
CA ALA A 770 6.51 -15.53 6.95
C ALA A 770 6.28 -16.99 6.54
N ARG A 771 5.11 -17.55 6.86
CA ARG A 771 4.74 -18.92 6.47
C ARG A 771 4.51 -19.07 4.97
N ASN A 772 3.86 -18.10 4.35
CA ASN A 772 3.44 -18.16 2.94
C ASN A 772 4.56 -17.88 1.95
N THR A 773 5.39 -16.86 2.22
CA THR A 773 6.32 -16.36 1.23
C THR A 773 7.31 -17.41 0.72
N PRO A 774 7.91 -18.27 1.55
CA PRO A 774 8.82 -19.30 1.06
C PRO A 774 8.17 -20.28 0.08
N ILE A 775 6.90 -20.59 0.28
CA ILE A 775 6.16 -21.54 -0.56
C ILE A 775 5.66 -20.87 -1.84
N GLN A 776 4.90 -19.79 -1.70
CA GLN A 776 4.33 -19.06 -2.84
C GLN A 776 5.41 -18.42 -3.70
N GLY A 777 6.45 -17.85 -3.09
CA GLY A 777 7.55 -17.25 -3.81
C GLY A 777 8.36 -18.31 -4.57
N THR A 778 8.60 -19.48 -3.97
CA THR A 778 9.26 -20.58 -4.68
C THR A 778 8.42 -21.09 -5.86
N ALA A 779 7.09 -21.17 -5.71
CA ALA A 779 6.21 -21.51 -6.83
C ALA A 779 6.30 -20.48 -7.96
N ALA A 780 6.33 -19.18 -7.60
CA ALA A 780 6.52 -18.11 -8.58
C ALA A 780 7.88 -18.19 -9.28
N ASP A 781 8.94 -18.50 -8.56
CA ASP A 781 10.28 -18.67 -9.14
C ASP A 781 10.35 -19.89 -10.09
N VAL A 782 9.70 -21.00 -9.73
CA VAL A 782 9.61 -22.20 -10.58
C VAL A 782 8.89 -21.91 -11.88
N ILE A 783 7.72 -21.25 -11.84
CA ILE A 783 6.97 -20.95 -13.06
C ILE A 783 7.72 -19.96 -13.96
N LYS A 784 8.39 -18.97 -13.40
CA LYS A 784 9.25 -18.04 -14.12
C LYS A 784 10.40 -18.76 -14.84
N LEU A 785 11.07 -19.68 -14.14
CA LEU A 785 12.12 -20.50 -14.72
C LEU A 785 11.57 -21.38 -15.84
N ALA A 786 10.41 -22.01 -15.64
CA ALA A 786 9.75 -22.80 -16.67
C ALA A 786 9.39 -21.96 -17.90
N MET A 787 8.88 -20.73 -17.73
CA MET A 787 8.60 -19.80 -18.82
C MET A 787 9.84 -19.51 -19.67
N VAL A 788 10.98 -19.21 -19.00
CA VAL A 788 12.25 -18.96 -19.69
C VAL A 788 12.71 -20.18 -20.48
N ARG A 789 12.61 -21.39 -19.91
CA ARG A 789 13.03 -22.63 -20.55
C ARG A 789 12.13 -23.00 -21.73
N VAL A 790 10.81 -22.95 -21.55
CA VAL A 790 9.83 -23.20 -22.61
C VAL A 790 10.04 -22.24 -23.77
N TRP A 791 10.15 -20.94 -23.50
CA TRP A 791 10.35 -19.93 -24.54
C TRP A 791 11.65 -20.11 -25.30
N ARG A 792 12.76 -20.39 -24.61
CA ARG A 792 14.07 -20.68 -25.25
C ARG A 792 13.98 -21.91 -26.15
N ARG A 793 13.40 -23.00 -25.64
CA ARG A 793 13.31 -24.26 -26.37
C ARG A 793 12.45 -24.15 -27.61
N LEU A 794 11.29 -23.49 -27.55
CA LEU A 794 10.45 -23.21 -28.71
C LEU A 794 11.23 -22.46 -29.82
N ARG A 795 12.06 -21.52 -29.42
CA ARG A 795 12.91 -20.75 -30.36
C ARG A 795 14.08 -21.55 -30.90
N ASP A 796 14.79 -22.25 -30.04
CA ASP A 796 15.98 -23.04 -30.43
C ASP A 796 15.61 -24.16 -31.40
N GLU A 797 14.44 -24.74 -31.22
CA GLU A 797 13.86 -25.75 -32.14
C GLU A 797 13.14 -25.10 -33.34
N LYS A 798 13.21 -23.78 -33.50
CA LYS A 798 12.66 -22.99 -34.61
C LYS A 798 11.17 -23.24 -34.85
N MET A 799 10.39 -23.43 -33.79
CA MET A 799 8.95 -23.64 -33.87
C MET A 799 8.22 -22.34 -34.20
N GLU A 800 7.07 -22.45 -34.87
CA GLU A 800 6.13 -21.32 -35.00
C GLU A 800 5.28 -21.11 -33.76
N SER A 801 5.22 -22.09 -32.86
CA SER A 801 4.54 -22.05 -31.58
C SER A 801 5.05 -20.91 -30.69
N ARG A 802 4.16 -20.22 -29.98
CA ARG A 802 4.49 -19.07 -29.12
C ARG A 802 3.86 -19.18 -27.74
N LEU A 803 4.65 -18.91 -26.70
CA LEU A 803 4.13 -18.70 -25.37
C LEU A 803 3.38 -17.36 -25.34
N ILE A 804 2.10 -17.36 -24.99
CA ILE A 804 1.22 -16.18 -25.12
C ILE A 804 0.63 -15.70 -23.80
N LEU A 805 0.42 -16.60 -22.84
CA LEU A 805 -0.24 -16.25 -21.57
C LEU A 805 0.30 -17.08 -20.41
N THR A 806 0.29 -16.48 -19.22
CA THR A 806 0.48 -17.17 -17.93
C THR A 806 -0.58 -16.71 -16.94
N VAL A 807 -1.23 -17.66 -16.28
CA VAL A 807 -2.27 -17.39 -15.28
C VAL A 807 -2.04 -18.29 -14.07
N HIS A 808 -1.67 -17.68 -12.93
CA HIS A 808 -1.29 -18.41 -11.71
C HIS A 808 -0.17 -19.43 -11.97
N ASP A 809 -0.49 -20.71 -12.03
CA ASP A 809 0.44 -21.83 -12.19
C ASP A 809 0.38 -22.42 -13.61
N GLU A 810 -0.29 -21.75 -14.56
CA GLU A 810 -0.67 -22.17 -15.90
C GLU A 810 0.15 -21.44 -16.96
N LEU A 811 0.62 -22.16 -17.99
CA LEU A 811 1.29 -21.63 -19.18
C LEU A 811 0.51 -22.01 -20.43
N ILE A 812 0.23 -21.03 -21.31
CA ILE A 812 -0.52 -21.24 -22.54
C ILE A 812 0.35 -20.91 -23.74
N VAL A 813 0.47 -21.88 -24.64
CA VAL A 813 1.16 -21.78 -25.93
C VAL A 813 0.13 -21.82 -27.05
N GLU A 814 0.20 -20.86 -27.98
CA GLU A 814 -0.50 -20.96 -29.27
C GLU A 814 0.41 -21.71 -30.25
N ALA A 815 -0.04 -22.86 -30.77
CA ALA A 815 0.74 -23.75 -31.63
C ALA A 815 -0.01 -24.08 -32.90
N PRO A 816 0.65 -24.09 -34.09
CA PRO A 816 0.10 -24.73 -35.26
C PRO A 816 -0.32 -26.17 -34.95
N GLU A 817 -1.44 -26.65 -35.54
CA GLU A 817 -1.93 -28.03 -35.29
C GLU A 817 -0.85 -29.10 -35.49
N ALA A 818 0.03 -28.90 -36.46
CA ALA A 818 1.15 -29.82 -36.75
C ALA A 818 2.24 -29.81 -35.65
N GLU A 819 2.32 -28.78 -34.83
CA GLU A 819 3.29 -28.64 -33.75
C GLU A 819 2.68 -28.92 -32.37
N ALA A 820 1.36 -29.12 -32.27
CA ALA A 820 0.64 -29.16 -31.01
C ALA A 820 1.16 -30.24 -30.03
N GLU A 821 1.38 -31.48 -30.51
CA GLU A 821 1.92 -32.57 -29.71
C GLU A 821 3.34 -32.27 -29.20
N LYS A 822 4.16 -31.66 -30.06
CA LYS A 822 5.54 -31.29 -29.73
C LYS A 822 5.54 -30.12 -28.71
N ALA A 823 4.69 -29.13 -28.87
CA ALA A 823 4.53 -28.03 -27.91
C ALA A 823 4.07 -28.55 -26.57
N ALA A 824 3.10 -29.48 -26.54
CA ALA A 824 2.64 -30.13 -25.29
C ALA A 824 3.76 -30.93 -24.60
N ALA A 825 4.61 -31.62 -25.39
CA ALA A 825 5.77 -32.32 -24.84
C ALA A 825 6.79 -31.35 -24.24
N ILE A 826 7.09 -30.25 -24.90
CA ILE A 826 8.01 -29.21 -24.42
C ILE A 826 7.48 -28.56 -23.13
N LEU A 827 6.21 -28.19 -23.11
CA LEU A 827 5.60 -27.65 -21.89
C LEU A 827 5.76 -28.61 -20.73
N ARG A 828 5.37 -29.88 -20.91
CA ARG A 828 5.49 -30.89 -19.85
C ARG A 828 6.94 -31.08 -19.41
N GLU A 829 7.85 -31.30 -20.31
CA GLU A 829 9.25 -31.58 -20.00
C GLU A 829 9.94 -30.43 -19.30
N GLU A 830 9.74 -29.18 -19.78
CA GLU A 830 10.38 -28.01 -19.19
C GLU A 830 9.73 -27.59 -17.87
N MET A 831 8.40 -27.71 -17.71
CA MET A 831 7.72 -27.41 -16.47
C MET A 831 8.04 -28.44 -15.38
N GLU A 832 7.97 -29.74 -15.70
CA GLU A 832 8.24 -30.81 -14.72
C GLU A 832 9.73 -30.96 -14.41
N GLY A 833 10.60 -30.67 -15.39
CA GLY A 833 12.06 -30.86 -15.31
C GLY A 833 12.84 -29.63 -14.90
N CYS A 834 12.21 -28.46 -14.68
CA CYS A 834 12.94 -27.23 -14.38
C CYS A 834 13.66 -27.27 -13.03
N VAL A 835 13.18 -28.06 -12.08
CA VAL A 835 13.79 -28.27 -10.76
C VAL A 835 13.75 -29.73 -10.35
N GLN A 836 14.67 -30.13 -9.44
CA GLN A 836 14.67 -31.48 -8.88
C GLN A 836 14.31 -31.40 -7.38
N TYR A 837 13.05 -31.74 -7.05
CA TYR A 837 12.59 -31.79 -5.69
C TYR A 837 12.44 -33.23 -5.18
N ALA A 838 12.27 -33.39 -3.87
CA ALA A 838 12.04 -34.70 -3.26
C ALA A 838 10.72 -35.36 -3.74
N VAL A 839 9.84 -34.58 -4.30
CA VAL A 839 8.61 -35.02 -4.98
C VAL A 839 8.62 -34.48 -6.41
N PRO A 840 8.18 -35.26 -7.40
CA PRO A 840 8.13 -34.79 -8.77
C PRO A 840 7.12 -33.65 -8.91
N LEU A 841 7.45 -32.65 -9.74
CA LEU A 841 6.43 -31.75 -10.27
C LEU A 841 5.65 -32.49 -11.34
N SER A 842 4.38 -32.24 -11.47
CA SER A 842 3.54 -32.78 -12.54
C SER A 842 2.64 -31.69 -13.11
N THR A 843 2.38 -31.81 -14.40
CA THR A 843 1.53 -30.90 -15.14
C THR A 843 0.37 -31.63 -15.80
N ASP A 844 -0.79 -31.01 -15.79
CA ASP A 844 -1.95 -31.42 -16.59
C ASP A 844 -1.90 -30.61 -17.88
N VAL A 845 -1.77 -31.32 -19.04
CA VAL A 845 -1.60 -30.67 -20.35
C VAL A 845 -2.79 -31.00 -21.22
N HIS A 846 -3.50 -29.96 -21.68
CA HIS A 846 -4.66 -30.07 -22.54
C HIS A 846 -4.50 -29.21 -23.80
N THR A 847 -5.30 -29.51 -24.83
CA THR A 847 -5.32 -28.75 -26.09
C THR A 847 -6.75 -28.45 -26.51
N GLY A 848 -6.98 -27.25 -27.02
CA GLY A 848 -8.31 -26.84 -27.48
C GLY A 848 -8.25 -25.72 -28.52
N LYS A 849 -9.38 -25.43 -29.12
CA LYS A 849 -9.51 -24.30 -30.06
C LYS A 849 -9.66 -22.97 -29.36
N ASN A 850 -10.02 -23.00 -28.10
CA ASN A 850 -10.14 -21.84 -27.23
C ASN A 850 -9.65 -22.19 -25.80
N TRP A 851 -9.51 -21.19 -24.97
CA TRP A 851 -8.98 -21.34 -23.62
C TRP A 851 -9.87 -22.20 -22.70
N LEU A 852 -11.20 -22.19 -22.91
CA LEU A 852 -12.11 -23.04 -22.12
C LEU A 852 -11.93 -24.53 -22.44
N GLU A 853 -11.70 -24.89 -23.71
CA GLU A 853 -11.46 -26.26 -24.13
C GLU A 853 -10.08 -26.78 -23.76
N ALA A 854 -9.10 -25.86 -23.72
CA ALA A 854 -7.71 -26.18 -23.41
C ALA A 854 -7.41 -26.26 -21.88
N HIS A 855 -8.38 -25.90 -21.01
CA HIS A 855 -8.17 -25.85 -19.55
C HIS A 855 -8.79 -27.03 -18.77
#